data_8775fc451d340f7333ccc7fff7d02218
#
_entry.id   8775fc451d340f7333ccc7fff7d02218
#
_cell.length_a   1.000
_cell.length_b   1.000
_cell.length_c   1.000
_cell.angle_alpha   90.00
_cell.angle_beta   90.00
_cell.angle_gamma   90.00
#
_symmetry.space_group_name_H-M   'P 1'
#
loop_
_entity.id
_entity.type
_entity.pdbx_description
1 polymer ?
#
loop_
_entity_poly.entity_id
_entity_poly.type
_entity_poly.pdbx_seq_one_letter_code
_entity_poly.pdbx_strand_id
1 'polypeptide(L)'
;MSNALPLEMLDTPAPALVVRVRTRAKRYALWMRHLWKQGLASADQGLAITHGEVDRLLTEPAELAAGEARFYANDAEARALREPIAKADLLARHDRDWANLCACFELSETDADLLALAAAVELDPSLARVYGYLHDEVQASHATPWLAARLFEWPADAGCGPASNLVTWRLAAPAEGARNPWSVRTAWLADPTVALSLQESRWHDPALGDAVSILPGAQVAAMGCLYPEALARLRGFVESVHAASSAPMEIELIGPPGAGKRTLAGQLAAALGRDLLIGDAAALLTDKPPETAAVNAVRLARMARAVRSVAYWRSADGVAPAVWKAARGMADIVVYDRDVPAATAPDGVMRQTVRLAALSSAARLALWRRLSAEPAPAQVRDRLLNPAEIAAAARAAQLGEAAVQQACRRALQPPSELLQPLPCPYERSDLVLAPDTQRQIDEFEQQARLRWPVYEDWGFERLVPLGKGITALFAGASGVGKTMAAQVLARALDLELYRVDLAGVVNKYIGETEKRLKQVFDFCERANVMVLFDEADALFGQRTQVKDAHDRFANIEIDYLLQRMEQFSGIAVLATNRKNDLDKAFMRRLRFLIDFLPPGPEERLGLWRLALLPHSPSGEELLDDIDWSFLAEKLTLTGADIKQAALGAAFLARGEGCRIGMRHILACVRREMTKHGVVLRASLKEER
;
A
#
# COMPACT_ATOMS: atom_id res chain seq x y z
N MET A 1 -26.17 -42.30 20.84
CA MET A 1 -26.97 -41.06 20.92
C MET A 1 -27.21 -40.60 19.49
N SER A 2 -28.45 -40.75 19.04
CA SER A 2 -28.91 -40.49 17.68
C SER A 2 -29.02 -38.96 17.50
N ASN A 3 -28.16 -38.37 16.67
CA ASN A 3 -28.36 -37.01 16.17
C ASN A 3 -29.37 -37.08 15.01
N ALA A 4 -30.64 -36.97 15.33
CA ALA A 4 -31.65 -36.68 14.34
C ALA A 4 -31.46 -35.24 13.88
N LEU A 5 -31.17 -35.03 12.59
CA LEU A 5 -31.22 -33.73 11.92
C LEU A 5 -32.62 -33.12 12.10
N PRO A 6 -32.75 -31.80 12.30
CA PRO A 6 -34.05 -31.16 12.48
C PRO A 6 -34.90 -31.36 11.22
N LEU A 7 -36.17 -31.75 11.44
CA LEU A 7 -37.19 -32.03 10.44
C LEU A 7 -37.56 -30.83 9.56
N GLU A 8 -37.09 -29.62 9.88
CA GLU A 8 -37.37 -28.36 9.15
C GLU A 8 -36.66 -28.22 7.80
N MET A 9 -35.68 -29.10 7.47
CA MET A 9 -35.01 -29.09 6.16
C MET A 9 -35.74 -29.88 5.06
N LEU A 10 -36.91 -30.47 5.37
CA LEU A 10 -37.61 -31.38 4.45
C LEU A 10 -38.63 -30.67 3.52
N ASP A 11 -38.93 -29.39 3.70
CA ASP A 11 -39.95 -28.66 2.92
C ASP A 11 -39.40 -27.66 1.90
N THR A 12 -38.09 -27.50 1.73
CA THR A 12 -37.54 -26.69 0.65
C THR A 12 -37.56 -27.52 -0.66
N PRO A 13 -38.22 -27.02 -1.72
CA PRO A 13 -38.25 -27.71 -3.00
C PRO A 13 -36.81 -27.92 -3.49
N ALA A 14 -36.50 -29.14 -3.95
CA ALA A 14 -35.17 -29.47 -4.46
C ALA A 14 -34.78 -28.49 -5.58
N PRO A 15 -33.54 -27.96 -5.58
CA PRO A 15 -33.09 -27.04 -6.63
C PRO A 15 -33.40 -27.56 -8.02
N ALA A 16 -33.83 -26.68 -8.95
CA ALA A 16 -34.24 -27.05 -10.31
C ALA A 16 -33.20 -27.91 -11.02
N LEU A 17 -31.92 -27.63 -10.76
CA LEU A 17 -30.78 -28.37 -11.26
C LEU A 17 -30.78 -29.85 -10.80
N VAL A 18 -31.03 -30.09 -9.53
CA VAL A 18 -31.09 -31.44 -8.93
C VAL A 18 -32.28 -32.22 -9.53
N VAL A 19 -33.42 -31.55 -9.69
CA VAL A 19 -34.59 -32.15 -10.34
C VAL A 19 -34.28 -32.57 -11.78
N ARG A 20 -33.57 -31.70 -12.53
CA ARG A 20 -33.13 -31.96 -13.90
C ARG A 20 -32.26 -33.23 -14.00
N VAL A 21 -31.25 -33.32 -13.11
CA VAL A 21 -30.36 -34.49 -13.07
C VAL A 21 -31.11 -35.76 -12.63
N ARG A 22 -31.91 -35.67 -11.55
CA ARG A 22 -32.68 -36.84 -11.04
C ARG A 22 -33.64 -37.41 -12.03
N THR A 23 -34.38 -36.61 -12.78
CA THR A 23 -35.34 -37.12 -13.79
C THR A 23 -34.65 -37.85 -14.92
N ARG A 24 -33.53 -37.37 -15.40
CA ARG A 24 -32.71 -37.99 -16.43
C ARG A 24 -32.03 -39.27 -15.91
N ALA A 25 -31.49 -39.23 -14.69
CA ALA A 25 -30.90 -40.38 -14.01
C ALA A 25 -31.94 -41.50 -13.83
N LYS A 26 -33.20 -41.15 -13.49
CA LYS A 26 -34.30 -42.11 -13.39
C LYS A 26 -34.56 -42.80 -14.72
N ARG A 27 -34.61 -42.07 -15.84
CA ARG A 27 -34.80 -42.64 -17.16
C ARG A 27 -33.66 -43.62 -17.53
N TYR A 28 -32.42 -43.23 -17.30
CA TYR A 28 -31.26 -44.09 -17.59
C TYR A 28 -31.19 -45.31 -16.66
N ALA A 29 -31.62 -45.19 -15.39
CA ALA A 29 -31.73 -46.32 -14.47
C ALA A 29 -32.74 -47.36 -14.95
N LEU A 30 -33.83 -46.99 -15.63
CA LEU A 30 -34.76 -47.95 -16.26
C LEU A 30 -34.10 -48.75 -17.37
N TRP A 31 -33.26 -48.10 -18.19
CA TRP A 31 -32.46 -48.77 -19.21
C TRP A 31 -31.46 -49.76 -18.57
N MET A 32 -30.75 -49.38 -17.56
CA MET A 32 -29.83 -50.27 -16.82
C MET A 32 -30.54 -51.48 -16.21
N ARG A 33 -31.72 -51.29 -15.63
CA ARG A 33 -32.56 -52.39 -15.13
C ARG A 33 -33.03 -53.33 -16.25
N HIS A 34 -33.32 -52.80 -17.44
CA HIS A 34 -33.68 -53.60 -18.60
C HIS A 34 -32.51 -54.48 -19.04
N LEU A 35 -31.30 -53.93 -19.13
CA LEU A 35 -30.08 -54.65 -19.46
C LEU A 35 -29.79 -55.78 -18.46
N TRP A 36 -29.96 -55.54 -17.17
CA TRP A 36 -29.79 -56.56 -16.12
C TRP A 36 -30.81 -57.69 -16.25
N LYS A 37 -32.07 -57.37 -16.51
CA LYS A 37 -33.11 -58.40 -16.73
C LYS A 37 -32.81 -59.28 -17.93
N GLN A 38 -32.09 -58.78 -18.92
CA GLN A 38 -31.65 -59.51 -20.10
C GLN A 38 -30.32 -60.25 -19.94
N GLY A 39 -29.67 -60.14 -18.77
CA GLY A 39 -28.34 -60.70 -18.54
C GLY A 39 -27.20 -59.99 -19.29
N LEU A 40 -27.48 -58.80 -19.81
CA LEU A 40 -26.51 -57.97 -20.58
C LEU A 40 -25.71 -57.00 -19.69
N ALA A 41 -25.99 -57.00 -18.42
CA ALA A 41 -25.22 -56.29 -17.39
C ALA A 41 -25.20 -57.14 -16.13
N SER A 42 -24.12 -57.07 -15.31
CA SER A 42 -23.97 -57.87 -14.14
C SER A 42 -24.75 -57.26 -12.96
N ALA A 43 -25.54 -58.11 -12.26
CA ALA A 43 -26.23 -57.74 -11.03
C ALA A 43 -25.26 -57.60 -9.84
N ASP A 44 -24.07 -58.20 -9.93
CA ASP A 44 -23.06 -58.25 -8.86
C ASP A 44 -22.07 -57.11 -8.87
N GLN A 45 -22.39 -55.98 -9.53
CA GLN A 45 -21.67 -54.72 -9.50
C GLN A 45 -20.14 -54.81 -9.62
N GLY A 46 -19.69 -55.57 -10.64
CA GLY A 46 -18.26 -55.60 -11.03
C GLY A 46 -17.42 -56.69 -10.33
N LEU A 47 -18.03 -57.56 -9.49
CA LEU A 47 -17.33 -58.71 -8.91
C LEU A 47 -17.11 -59.85 -9.91
N ALA A 48 -17.94 -59.94 -10.97
CA ALA A 48 -17.78 -60.90 -12.08
C ALA A 48 -18.35 -60.28 -13.37
N ILE A 49 -17.58 -60.36 -14.44
CA ILE A 49 -18.06 -59.95 -15.79
C ILE A 49 -18.75 -61.14 -16.44
N THR A 50 -20.01 -60.99 -16.82
CA THR A 50 -20.78 -62.02 -17.48
C THR A 50 -20.52 -62.07 -19.00
N HIS A 51 -20.73 -63.23 -19.61
CA HIS A 51 -20.60 -63.39 -21.07
C HIS A 51 -21.53 -62.41 -21.83
N GLY A 52 -22.76 -62.23 -21.37
CA GLY A 52 -23.69 -61.28 -21.98
C GLY A 52 -23.26 -59.83 -21.85
N GLU A 53 -22.55 -59.49 -20.81
CA GLU A 53 -21.94 -58.15 -20.66
C GLU A 53 -20.78 -57.94 -21.64
N VAL A 54 -19.91 -58.95 -21.83
CA VAL A 54 -18.86 -58.92 -22.85
C VAL A 54 -19.45 -58.77 -24.23
N ASP A 55 -20.49 -59.54 -24.57
CA ASP A 55 -21.17 -59.46 -25.85
C ASP A 55 -21.75 -58.06 -26.09
N ARG A 56 -22.37 -57.47 -25.09
CA ARG A 56 -22.85 -56.07 -25.13
C ARG A 56 -21.73 -55.09 -25.38
N LEU A 57 -20.61 -55.20 -24.65
CA LEU A 57 -19.48 -54.30 -24.76
C LEU A 57 -18.77 -54.39 -26.13
N LEU A 58 -18.87 -55.53 -26.78
CA LEU A 58 -18.36 -55.78 -28.14
C LEU A 58 -19.34 -55.37 -29.25
N THR A 59 -20.62 -55.09 -28.92
CA THR A 59 -21.61 -54.62 -29.88
C THR A 59 -21.27 -53.22 -30.41
N GLU A 60 -21.50 -52.98 -31.68
CA GLU A 60 -21.28 -51.68 -32.32
C GLU A 60 -22.04 -50.56 -31.59
N PRO A 61 -21.38 -49.40 -31.31
CA PRO A 61 -22.00 -48.29 -30.55
C PRO A 61 -23.32 -47.79 -31.14
N ALA A 62 -23.44 -47.80 -32.46
CA ALA A 62 -24.67 -47.40 -33.17
C ALA A 62 -25.83 -48.36 -32.92
N GLU A 63 -25.55 -49.64 -32.81
CA GLU A 63 -26.56 -50.67 -32.53
C GLU A 63 -27.04 -50.61 -31.08
N LEU A 64 -26.13 -50.37 -30.15
CA LEU A 64 -26.44 -50.11 -28.72
C LEU A 64 -27.33 -48.88 -28.58
N ALA A 65 -26.99 -47.80 -29.25
CA ALA A 65 -27.79 -46.56 -29.21
C ALA A 65 -29.18 -46.76 -29.81
N ALA A 66 -29.29 -47.52 -30.91
CA ALA A 66 -30.58 -47.89 -31.52
C ALA A 66 -31.40 -48.79 -30.59
N GLY A 67 -30.77 -49.70 -29.83
CA GLY A 67 -31.41 -50.52 -28.81
C GLY A 67 -31.99 -49.70 -27.66
N GLU A 68 -31.20 -48.76 -27.14
CA GLU A 68 -31.60 -47.83 -26.09
C GLU A 68 -32.76 -46.92 -26.54
N ALA A 69 -32.69 -46.37 -27.72
CA ALA A 69 -33.75 -45.55 -28.28
C ALA A 69 -35.07 -46.35 -28.47
N ARG A 70 -34.98 -47.59 -28.96
CA ARG A 70 -36.14 -48.49 -29.05
C ARG A 70 -36.74 -48.79 -27.68
N PHE A 71 -35.92 -49.04 -26.68
CA PHE A 71 -36.40 -49.25 -25.31
C PHE A 71 -37.18 -48.02 -24.82
N TYR A 72 -36.60 -46.81 -24.91
CA TYR A 72 -37.28 -45.59 -24.46
C TYR A 72 -38.56 -45.27 -25.27
N ALA A 73 -38.67 -45.76 -26.48
CA ALA A 73 -39.87 -45.60 -27.28
C ALA A 73 -41.00 -46.59 -26.90
N ASN A 74 -40.65 -47.79 -26.40
CA ASN A 74 -41.60 -48.86 -26.18
C ASN A 74 -41.96 -49.04 -24.68
N ASP A 75 -41.05 -48.80 -23.75
CA ASP A 75 -41.30 -48.95 -22.33
C ASP A 75 -42.25 -47.86 -21.82
N ALA A 76 -43.31 -48.25 -21.09
CA ALA A 76 -44.36 -47.32 -20.65
C ALA A 76 -43.84 -46.34 -19.58
N GLU A 77 -42.99 -46.79 -18.64
CA GLU A 77 -42.44 -45.97 -17.59
C GLU A 77 -41.40 -44.98 -18.14
N ALA A 78 -40.54 -45.44 -19.07
CA ALA A 78 -39.55 -44.58 -19.73
C ALA A 78 -40.22 -43.50 -20.61
N ARG A 79 -41.32 -43.85 -21.32
CA ARG A 79 -42.11 -42.86 -22.07
C ARG A 79 -42.75 -41.81 -21.17
N ALA A 80 -43.30 -42.22 -20.03
CA ALA A 80 -43.93 -41.30 -19.08
C ALA A 80 -42.94 -40.27 -18.50
N LEU A 81 -41.62 -40.53 -18.57
CA LEU A 81 -40.59 -39.58 -18.11
C LEU A 81 -40.25 -38.47 -19.12
N ARG A 82 -40.75 -38.53 -20.38
CA ARG A 82 -40.46 -37.50 -21.40
C ARG A 82 -40.97 -36.13 -20.98
N GLU A 83 -42.19 -36.03 -20.49
CA GLU A 83 -42.78 -34.77 -20.07
C GLU A 83 -42.12 -34.22 -18.79
N PRO A 84 -41.90 -35.01 -17.71
CA PRO A 84 -41.11 -34.59 -16.54
C PRO A 84 -39.72 -34.10 -16.89
N ILE A 85 -39.00 -34.73 -17.83
CA ILE A 85 -37.66 -34.29 -18.26
C ILE A 85 -37.74 -32.93 -18.97
N ALA A 86 -38.70 -32.77 -19.93
CA ALA A 86 -38.86 -31.49 -20.61
C ALA A 86 -39.24 -30.37 -19.63
N LYS A 87 -40.11 -30.64 -18.66
CA LYS A 87 -40.47 -29.70 -17.61
C LYS A 87 -39.27 -29.36 -16.71
N ALA A 88 -38.46 -30.33 -16.33
CA ALA A 88 -37.27 -30.10 -15.49
C ALA A 88 -36.19 -29.29 -16.25
N ASP A 89 -36.00 -29.54 -17.56
CA ASP A 89 -35.11 -28.74 -18.39
C ASP A 89 -35.59 -27.27 -18.48
N LEU A 90 -36.92 -27.09 -18.64
CA LEU A 90 -37.51 -25.75 -18.69
C LEU A 90 -37.33 -25.02 -17.36
N LEU A 91 -37.58 -25.71 -16.23
CA LEU A 91 -37.39 -25.15 -14.90
C LEU A 91 -35.92 -24.74 -14.67
N ALA A 92 -34.96 -25.60 -15.04
CA ALA A 92 -33.54 -25.29 -14.92
C ALA A 92 -33.09 -24.09 -15.79
N ARG A 93 -33.64 -24.00 -17.02
CA ARG A 93 -33.37 -22.86 -17.91
C ARG A 93 -33.95 -21.54 -17.40
N HIS A 94 -35.05 -21.56 -16.63
CA HIS A 94 -35.67 -20.40 -16.04
C HIS A 94 -35.21 -20.11 -14.58
N ASP A 95 -34.42 -21.03 -14.03
CA ASP A 95 -33.77 -20.76 -12.73
C ASP A 95 -32.77 -19.62 -12.91
N ARG A 96 -33.05 -18.52 -12.23
CA ARG A 96 -32.30 -17.27 -12.40
C ARG A 96 -30.82 -17.42 -12.10
N ASP A 97 -30.48 -18.13 -11.04
CA ASP A 97 -29.11 -18.25 -10.58
C ASP A 97 -28.31 -19.16 -11.50
N TRP A 98 -28.91 -20.27 -11.94
CA TRP A 98 -28.32 -21.16 -12.91
C TRP A 98 -28.15 -20.50 -14.29
N ALA A 99 -29.20 -19.86 -14.81
CA ALA A 99 -29.15 -19.16 -16.09
C ALA A 99 -28.10 -18.04 -16.11
N ASN A 100 -28.03 -17.25 -15.03
CA ASN A 100 -27.03 -16.21 -14.88
C ASN A 100 -25.61 -16.79 -14.82
N LEU A 101 -25.40 -17.91 -14.12
CA LEU A 101 -24.11 -18.59 -14.08
C LEU A 101 -23.67 -19.03 -15.47
N CYS A 102 -24.53 -19.75 -16.21
CA CYS A 102 -24.22 -20.21 -17.56
C CYS A 102 -23.90 -19.05 -18.52
N ALA A 103 -24.70 -17.98 -18.49
CA ALA A 103 -24.50 -16.80 -19.31
C ALA A 103 -23.25 -16.01 -18.93
N CYS A 104 -22.99 -15.84 -17.62
CA CYS A 104 -21.84 -15.09 -17.11
C CYS A 104 -20.52 -15.70 -17.55
N PHE A 105 -20.41 -17.02 -17.53
CA PHE A 105 -19.17 -17.72 -17.87
C PHE A 105 -19.19 -18.30 -19.29
N GLU A 106 -20.20 -17.94 -20.09
CA GLU A 106 -20.30 -18.33 -21.51
C GLU A 106 -20.18 -19.86 -21.67
N LEU A 107 -20.89 -20.62 -20.83
CA LEU A 107 -20.83 -22.08 -20.85
C LEU A 107 -21.52 -22.64 -22.10
N SER A 108 -20.86 -23.58 -22.81
CA SER A 108 -21.48 -24.40 -23.81
C SER A 108 -22.56 -25.30 -23.18
N GLU A 109 -23.43 -25.89 -23.99
CA GLU A 109 -24.42 -26.83 -23.46
C GLU A 109 -23.75 -28.04 -22.76
N THR A 110 -22.65 -28.55 -23.32
CA THR A 110 -21.89 -29.65 -22.73
C THR A 110 -21.20 -29.25 -21.43
N ASP A 111 -20.64 -28.01 -21.34
CA ASP A 111 -20.08 -27.48 -20.11
C ASP A 111 -21.15 -27.34 -19.02
N ALA A 112 -22.31 -26.79 -19.39
CA ALA A 112 -23.41 -26.61 -18.44
C ALA A 112 -23.96 -27.96 -17.95
N ASP A 113 -24.06 -28.97 -18.82
CA ASP A 113 -24.51 -30.30 -18.41
C ASP A 113 -23.54 -31.00 -17.48
N LEU A 114 -22.24 -30.94 -17.77
CA LEU A 114 -21.22 -31.54 -16.90
C LEU A 114 -21.13 -30.81 -15.55
N LEU A 115 -21.22 -29.48 -15.55
CA LEU A 115 -21.29 -28.71 -14.33
C LEU A 115 -22.54 -29.03 -13.52
N ALA A 116 -23.70 -29.18 -14.19
CA ALA A 116 -24.94 -29.56 -13.54
C ALA A 116 -24.81 -30.91 -12.84
N LEU A 117 -24.20 -31.90 -13.52
CA LEU A 117 -23.96 -33.19 -12.94
C LEU A 117 -23.02 -33.16 -11.74
N ALA A 118 -21.92 -32.41 -11.84
CA ALA A 118 -20.95 -32.27 -10.78
C ALA A 118 -21.52 -31.49 -9.56
N ALA A 119 -22.22 -30.39 -9.81
CA ALA A 119 -22.82 -29.58 -8.76
C ALA A 119 -24.00 -30.28 -8.06
N ALA A 120 -24.75 -31.12 -8.78
CA ALA A 120 -25.89 -31.84 -8.22
C ALA A 120 -25.51 -32.79 -7.09
N VAL A 121 -24.32 -33.38 -7.09
CA VAL A 121 -23.81 -34.22 -5.99
C VAL A 121 -23.51 -33.40 -4.76
N GLU A 122 -23.00 -32.17 -4.91
CA GLU A 122 -22.74 -31.27 -3.78
C GLU A 122 -24.06 -30.76 -3.14
N LEU A 123 -25.07 -30.54 -3.98
CA LEU A 123 -26.40 -30.09 -3.54
C LEU A 123 -27.24 -31.22 -2.95
N ASP A 124 -27.02 -32.46 -3.42
CA ASP A 124 -27.72 -33.66 -2.99
C ASP A 124 -26.78 -34.87 -2.98
N PRO A 125 -26.12 -35.13 -1.84
CA PRO A 125 -25.15 -36.22 -1.70
C PRO A 125 -25.72 -37.62 -1.99
N SER A 126 -27.06 -37.79 -1.97
CA SER A 126 -27.69 -39.10 -2.31
C SER A 126 -27.43 -39.50 -3.78
N LEU A 127 -27.20 -38.53 -4.67
CA LEU A 127 -26.89 -38.76 -6.08
C LEU A 127 -25.55 -39.47 -6.27
N ALA A 128 -24.60 -39.38 -5.33
CA ALA A 128 -23.35 -40.11 -5.43
C ALA A 128 -23.56 -41.63 -5.56
N ARG A 129 -24.52 -42.21 -4.82
CA ARG A 129 -24.89 -43.64 -4.94
C ARG A 129 -25.59 -43.91 -6.24
N VAL A 130 -26.41 -42.99 -6.71
CA VAL A 130 -27.08 -43.12 -8.01
C VAL A 130 -26.04 -43.14 -9.14
N TYR A 131 -25.03 -42.30 -9.09
CA TYR A 131 -23.97 -42.27 -10.11
C TYR A 131 -23.18 -43.57 -10.13
N GLY A 132 -22.80 -44.14 -8.96
CA GLY A 132 -22.16 -45.45 -8.90
C GLY A 132 -22.98 -46.52 -9.57
N TYR A 133 -24.31 -46.52 -9.35
CA TYR A 133 -25.24 -47.43 -10.01
C TYR A 133 -25.31 -47.22 -11.53
N LEU A 134 -25.33 -45.98 -12.01
CA LEU A 134 -25.41 -45.66 -13.43
C LEU A 134 -24.09 -45.91 -14.18
N HIS A 135 -22.95 -45.87 -13.51
CA HIS A 135 -21.65 -46.27 -14.04
C HIS A 135 -21.46 -47.81 -14.11
N ASP A 136 -22.34 -48.54 -13.46
CA ASP A 136 -22.15 -49.98 -13.21
C ASP A 136 -20.88 -50.28 -12.37
N GLU A 137 -20.48 -49.31 -11.50
CA GLU A 137 -19.27 -49.35 -10.72
C GLU A 137 -19.48 -48.58 -9.39
N VAL A 138 -19.48 -49.28 -8.26
CA VAL A 138 -19.80 -48.70 -6.94
C VAL A 138 -18.90 -47.53 -6.55
N GLN A 139 -17.63 -47.56 -6.97
CA GLN A 139 -16.67 -46.52 -6.64
C GLN A 139 -16.76 -45.28 -7.54
N ALA A 140 -17.42 -45.38 -8.70
CA ALA A 140 -17.59 -44.27 -9.64
C ALA A 140 -18.76 -43.36 -9.25
N SER A 141 -18.68 -42.79 -8.03
CA SER A 141 -19.74 -41.97 -7.42
C SER A 141 -19.71 -40.49 -7.81
N HIS A 142 -18.93 -40.13 -8.81
CA HIS A 142 -18.71 -38.75 -9.25
C HIS A 142 -19.28 -38.48 -10.65
N ALA A 143 -19.44 -37.21 -10.98
CA ALA A 143 -19.73 -36.78 -12.35
C ALA A 143 -18.59 -37.17 -13.29
N THR A 144 -18.92 -37.68 -14.47
CA THR A 144 -17.96 -37.96 -15.53
C THR A 144 -18.50 -37.46 -16.87
N PRO A 145 -17.67 -37.06 -17.84
CA PRO A 145 -18.13 -36.74 -19.20
C PRO A 145 -18.93 -37.88 -19.85
N TRP A 146 -18.55 -39.14 -19.57
CA TRP A 146 -19.29 -40.30 -20.05
C TRP A 146 -20.72 -40.34 -19.49
N LEU A 147 -20.92 -40.10 -18.18
CA LEU A 147 -22.26 -40.09 -17.58
C LEU A 147 -23.08 -38.91 -18.08
N ALA A 148 -22.43 -37.71 -18.21
CA ALA A 148 -23.08 -36.55 -18.77
C ALA A 148 -23.58 -36.80 -20.20
N ALA A 149 -22.73 -37.39 -21.06
CA ALA A 149 -23.10 -37.73 -22.42
C ALA A 149 -24.31 -38.71 -22.48
N ARG A 150 -24.39 -39.66 -21.53
CA ARG A 150 -25.52 -40.60 -21.46
C ARG A 150 -26.80 -39.95 -20.95
N LEU A 151 -26.72 -39.12 -19.94
CA LEU A 151 -27.89 -38.47 -19.34
C LEU A 151 -28.46 -37.35 -20.22
N PHE A 152 -27.59 -36.61 -20.90
CA PHE A 152 -27.96 -35.43 -21.67
C PHE A 152 -27.93 -35.67 -23.20
N GLU A 153 -27.69 -36.92 -23.62
CA GLU A 153 -27.72 -37.31 -25.03
C GLU A 153 -26.75 -36.50 -25.92
N TRP A 154 -25.49 -36.37 -25.46
CA TRP A 154 -24.48 -35.60 -26.19
C TRP A 154 -24.17 -36.23 -27.56
N PRO A 155 -23.87 -35.41 -28.58
CA PRO A 155 -23.29 -35.91 -29.83
C PRO A 155 -22.01 -36.71 -29.59
N ALA A 156 -21.71 -37.65 -30.51
CA ALA A 156 -20.56 -38.54 -30.34
C ALA A 156 -19.20 -37.85 -30.32
N ASP A 157 -19.10 -36.66 -30.89
CA ASP A 157 -17.92 -35.79 -30.94
C ASP A 157 -17.87 -34.76 -29.82
N ALA A 158 -18.91 -34.70 -28.97
CA ALA A 158 -18.97 -33.78 -27.88
C ALA A 158 -18.12 -34.23 -26.68
N GLY A 159 -17.43 -33.29 -26.06
CA GLY A 159 -16.60 -33.54 -24.88
C GLY A 159 -16.15 -32.28 -24.21
N CYS A 160 -15.59 -32.42 -23.03
CA CYS A 160 -14.96 -31.30 -22.29
C CYS A 160 -13.45 -31.50 -22.28
N GLY A 161 -12.71 -30.48 -22.71
CA GLY A 161 -11.26 -30.50 -22.81
C GLY A 161 -10.62 -29.35 -22.02
N PRO A 162 -9.30 -29.19 -22.12
CA PRO A 162 -8.55 -28.14 -21.38
C PRO A 162 -8.96 -26.71 -21.77
N ALA A 163 -9.56 -26.50 -22.93
CA ALA A 163 -10.04 -25.21 -23.38
C ALA A 163 -11.49 -24.91 -22.96
N SER A 164 -12.14 -25.84 -22.23
CA SER A 164 -13.48 -25.63 -21.68
C SER A 164 -13.53 -24.44 -20.71
N ASN A 165 -14.62 -23.70 -20.79
CA ASN A 165 -14.88 -22.60 -19.85
C ASN A 165 -15.03 -23.08 -18.40
N LEU A 166 -15.38 -24.34 -18.16
CA LEU A 166 -15.36 -24.94 -16.82
C LEU A 166 -13.96 -24.91 -16.22
N VAL A 167 -12.95 -25.27 -16.99
CA VAL A 167 -11.54 -25.30 -16.56
C VAL A 167 -10.97 -23.89 -16.48
N THR A 168 -11.21 -23.08 -17.50
CA THR A 168 -10.74 -21.70 -17.57
C THR A 168 -11.20 -20.89 -16.35
N TRP A 169 -12.50 -20.97 -16.03
CA TRP A 169 -13.09 -20.26 -14.88
C TRP A 169 -12.98 -21.04 -13.56
N ARG A 170 -12.39 -22.24 -13.59
CA ARG A 170 -12.32 -23.12 -12.42
C ARG A 170 -13.68 -23.36 -11.76
N LEU A 171 -14.71 -23.58 -12.57
CA LEU A 171 -16.05 -23.92 -12.08
C LEU A 171 -16.17 -25.40 -11.76
N ALA A 172 -15.52 -26.24 -12.59
CA ALA A 172 -15.31 -27.65 -12.34
C ALA A 172 -13.96 -28.07 -12.93
N ALA A 173 -13.37 -29.11 -12.40
CA ALA A 173 -12.10 -29.64 -12.85
C ALA A 173 -12.05 -31.17 -12.72
N PRO A 174 -11.22 -31.84 -13.54
CA PRO A 174 -10.90 -33.26 -13.33
C PRO A 174 -10.29 -33.47 -11.96
N ALA A 175 -10.61 -34.59 -11.32
CA ALA A 175 -10.05 -34.95 -10.02
C ALA A 175 -8.52 -35.00 -10.05
N GLU A 176 -7.89 -34.51 -9.01
CA GLU A 176 -6.42 -34.47 -8.86
C GLU A 176 -5.84 -35.90 -8.88
N GLY A 177 -4.68 -36.07 -9.51
CA GLY A 177 -3.97 -37.35 -9.58
C GLY A 177 -4.49 -38.32 -10.67
N ALA A 178 -5.47 -37.93 -11.49
CA ALA A 178 -5.92 -38.74 -12.60
C ALA A 178 -4.80 -38.91 -13.65
N ARG A 179 -4.54 -40.18 -14.08
CA ARG A 179 -3.51 -40.48 -15.11
C ARG A 179 -3.80 -39.78 -16.44
N ASN A 180 -5.05 -39.68 -16.81
CA ASN A 180 -5.53 -38.93 -17.97
C ASN A 180 -6.71 -38.06 -17.54
N PRO A 181 -6.44 -36.77 -17.22
CA PRO A 181 -7.49 -35.84 -16.78
C PRO A 181 -8.65 -35.67 -17.79
N TRP A 182 -8.37 -35.88 -19.06
CA TRP A 182 -9.34 -35.68 -20.19
C TRP A 182 -10.02 -36.95 -20.65
N SER A 183 -9.86 -38.04 -19.93
CA SER A 183 -10.63 -39.27 -20.23
C SER A 183 -12.10 -39.04 -19.93
N VAL A 184 -12.96 -39.60 -20.78
CA VAL A 184 -14.42 -39.58 -20.58
C VAL A 184 -14.86 -40.25 -19.26
N ARG A 185 -14.03 -41.10 -18.68
CA ARG A 185 -14.26 -41.78 -17.37
C ARG A 185 -13.68 -41.05 -16.19
N THR A 186 -12.92 -39.98 -16.40
CA THR A 186 -12.34 -39.23 -15.29
C THR A 186 -13.42 -38.52 -14.50
N ALA A 187 -13.33 -38.62 -13.15
CA ALA A 187 -14.20 -37.88 -12.24
C ALA A 187 -13.98 -36.37 -12.36
N TRP A 188 -15.07 -35.62 -12.40
CA TRP A 188 -15.07 -34.16 -12.37
C TRP A 188 -15.76 -33.66 -11.12
N LEU A 189 -15.13 -32.69 -10.47
CA LEU A 189 -15.59 -32.09 -9.23
C LEU A 189 -15.95 -30.64 -9.49
N ALA A 190 -17.11 -30.21 -9.02
CA ALA A 190 -17.48 -28.79 -9.03
C ALA A 190 -16.69 -28.04 -7.96
N ASP A 191 -16.31 -26.79 -8.26
CA ASP A 191 -15.76 -25.91 -7.23
C ASP A 191 -16.84 -25.64 -6.15
N PRO A 192 -16.52 -25.71 -4.86
CA PRO A 192 -17.47 -25.48 -3.78
C PRO A 192 -18.23 -24.15 -3.90
N THR A 193 -17.60 -23.12 -4.50
CA THR A 193 -18.23 -21.81 -4.75
C THR A 193 -19.48 -21.93 -5.61
N VAL A 194 -19.51 -22.88 -6.56
CA VAL A 194 -20.68 -23.08 -7.45
C VAL A 194 -21.89 -23.57 -6.64
N ALA A 195 -21.70 -24.61 -5.83
CA ALA A 195 -22.77 -25.13 -4.99
C ALA A 195 -23.30 -24.09 -4.01
N LEU A 196 -22.38 -23.35 -3.34
CA LEU A 196 -22.75 -22.26 -2.43
C LEU A 196 -23.51 -21.13 -3.15
N SER A 197 -23.08 -20.75 -4.35
CA SER A 197 -23.76 -19.68 -5.10
C SER A 197 -25.18 -20.05 -5.50
N LEU A 198 -25.44 -21.34 -5.78
CA LEU A 198 -26.77 -21.84 -6.11
C LEU A 198 -27.68 -22.03 -4.90
N GLN A 199 -27.09 -22.23 -3.70
CA GLN A 199 -27.84 -22.36 -2.43
C GLN A 199 -28.20 -21.02 -1.83
N GLU A 200 -27.25 -20.09 -1.82
CA GLU A 200 -27.37 -18.79 -1.12
C GLU A 200 -27.76 -17.64 -2.07
N SER A 201 -27.90 -17.89 -3.36
CA SER A 201 -28.07 -16.85 -4.42
C SER A 201 -27.03 -15.74 -4.32
N ARG A 202 -25.84 -16.08 -3.82
CA ARG A 202 -24.77 -15.12 -3.51
C ARG A 202 -23.40 -15.70 -3.89
N TRP A 203 -22.63 -14.93 -4.63
CA TRP A 203 -21.26 -15.30 -4.97
C TRP A 203 -20.31 -14.92 -3.85
N HIS A 204 -19.80 -15.93 -3.16
CA HIS A 204 -18.73 -15.82 -2.16
C HIS A 204 -17.77 -17.00 -2.34
N ASP A 205 -16.47 -16.71 -2.49
CA ASP A 205 -15.45 -17.75 -2.62
C ASP A 205 -14.73 -17.98 -1.29
N PRO A 206 -15.04 -19.09 -0.56
CA PRO A 206 -14.45 -19.34 0.75
C PRO A 206 -12.92 -19.46 0.73
N ALA A 207 -12.33 -19.86 -0.42
CA ALA A 207 -10.89 -20.01 -0.54
C ALA A 207 -10.14 -18.66 -0.53
N LEU A 208 -10.82 -17.55 -0.80
CA LEU A 208 -10.26 -16.21 -0.73
C LEU A 208 -10.34 -15.59 0.67
N GLY A 209 -11.22 -16.12 1.53
CA GLY A 209 -11.37 -15.73 2.94
C GLY A 209 -11.51 -14.21 3.14
N ASP A 210 -10.99 -13.72 4.26
CA ASP A 210 -11.04 -12.30 4.65
C ASP A 210 -10.14 -11.39 3.80
N ALA A 211 -9.34 -11.97 2.89
CA ALA A 211 -8.48 -11.19 1.99
C ALA A 211 -9.28 -10.50 0.86
N VAL A 212 -10.59 -10.79 0.77
CA VAL A 212 -11.48 -10.19 -0.22
C VAL A 212 -12.65 -9.47 0.46
N SER A 213 -12.98 -8.29 -0.02
CA SER A 213 -14.10 -7.50 0.47
C SER A 213 -14.81 -6.77 -0.68
N ILE A 214 -16.09 -6.49 -0.51
CA ILE A 214 -16.88 -5.69 -1.45
C ILE A 214 -17.13 -4.32 -0.84
N LEU A 215 -16.81 -3.28 -1.58
CA LEU A 215 -17.15 -1.90 -1.25
C LEU A 215 -18.33 -1.47 -2.12
N PRO A 216 -19.52 -1.30 -1.53
CA PRO A 216 -20.70 -0.91 -2.29
C PRO A 216 -20.53 0.46 -2.95
N GLY A 217 -20.85 0.56 -4.24
CA GLY A 217 -20.77 1.80 -5.00
C GLY A 217 -21.60 2.93 -4.38
N ALA A 218 -22.75 2.61 -3.81
CA ALA A 218 -23.62 3.59 -3.13
C ALA A 218 -22.93 4.28 -1.94
N GLN A 219 -22.09 3.56 -1.18
CA GLN A 219 -21.33 4.16 -0.06
C GLN A 219 -20.29 5.17 -0.55
N VAL A 220 -19.65 4.88 -1.68
CA VAL A 220 -18.60 5.73 -2.22
C VAL A 220 -19.15 6.90 -3.01
N ALA A 221 -20.30 6.74 -3.65
CA ALA A 221 -20.98 7.81 -4.37
C ALA A 221 -21.33 9.01 -3.46
N ALA A 222 -21.62 8.74 -2.18
CA ALA A 222 -21.89 9.78 -1.19
C ALA A 222 -20.61 10.52 -0.73
N MET A 223 -19.43 9.97 -0.99
CA MET A 223 -18.15 10.60 -0.67
C MET A 223 -17.81 11.60 -1.78
N GLY A 224 -17.45 12.84 -1.44
CA GLY A 224 -17.00 13.79 -2.45
C GLY A 224 -15.69 13.36 -3.09
N CYS A 225 -15.55 13.65 -4.37
CA CYS A 225 -14.37 13.29 -5.14
C CYS A 225 -13.17 14.18 -4.79
N LEU A 226 -12.04 13.55 -4.51
CA LEU A 226 -10.76 14.23 -4.25
C LEU A 226 -9.99 14.50 -5.55
N TYR A 227 -10.24 13.69 -6.58
CA TYR A 227 -9.52 13.73 -7.86
C TYR A 227 -10.51 13.77 -9.03
N PRO A 228 -11.29 14.88 -9.19
CA PRO A 228 -12.37 14.93 -10.19
C PRO A 228 -11.86 14.79 -11.63
N GLU A 229 -10.72 15.37 -11.96
CA GLU A 229 -10.11 15.26 -13.29
C GLU A 229 -9.64 13.82 -13.60
N ALA A 230 -9.04 13.15 -12.60
CA ALA A 230 -8.63 11.76 -12.73
C ALA A 230 -9.85 10.84 -12.93
N LEU A 231 -10.92 11.06 -12.16
CA LEU A 231 -12.18 10.31 -12.29
C LEU A 231 -12.81 10.52 -13.67
N ALA A 232 -12.89 11.76 -14.15
CA ALA A 232 -13.44 12.09 -15.47
C ALA A 232 -12.63 11.41 -16.60
N ARG A 233 -11.29 11.44 -16.51
CA ARG A 233 -10.40 10.77 -17.46
C ARG A 233 -10.56 9.25 -17.46
N LEU A 234 -10.66 8.62 -16.27
CA LEU A 234 -10.87 7.18 -16.15
C LEU A 234 -12.23 6.75 -16.70
N ARG A 235 -13.28 7.52 -16.39
CA ARG A 235 -14.61 7.28 -16.91
C ARG A 235 -14.65 7.39 -18.44
N GLY A 236 -14.07 8.45 -19.01
CA GLY A 236 -13.96 8.62 -20.46
C GLY A 236 -13.17 7.51 -21.13
N PHE A 237 -12.12 7.00 -20.51
CA PHE A 237 -11.37 5.83 -20.98
C PHE A 237 -12.26 4.59 -21.04
N VAL A 238 -12.98 4.25 -19.97
CA VAL A 238 -13.86 3.09 -19.92
C VAL A 238 -14.99 3.20 -20.95
N GLU A 239 -15.64 4.37 -21.04
CA GLU A 239 -16.71 4.63 -22.02
C GLU A 239 -16.18 4.50 -23.46
N SER A 240 -14.99 5.02 -23.76
CA SER A 240 -14.37 4.92 -25.09
C SER A 240 -14.03 3.48 -25.50
N VAL A 241 -13.49 2.69 -24.56
CA VAL A 241 -13.16 1.29 -24.82
C VAL A 241 -14.44 0.47 -25.02
N HIS A 242 -15.45 0.63 -24.18
CA HIS A 242 -16.74 -0.07 -24.32
C HIS A 242 -17.46 0.29 -25.63
N ALA A 243 -17.32 1.53 -26.14
CA ALA A 243 -17.89 1.92 -27.42
C ALA A 243 -17.16 1.33 -28.62
N ALA A 244 -15.85 1.07 -28.50
CA ALA A 244 -15.00 0.61 -29.59
C ALA A 244 -14.83 -0.93 -29.64
N SER A 245 -14.84 -1.59 -28.47
CA SER A 245 -14.57 -3.02 -28.37
C SER A 245 -15.03 -3.60 -27.02
N SER A 246 -15.05 -4.94 -26.94
CA SER A 246 -15.22 -5.66 -25.67
C SER A 246 -13.87 -6.02 -25.03
N ALA A 247 -12.79 -5.32 -25.36
CA ALA A 247 -11.47 -5.61 -24.84
C ALA A 247 -11.41 -5.41 -23.32
N PRO A 248 -10.71 -6.27 -22.58
CA PRO A 248 -10.52 -6.12 -21.14
C PRO A 248 -9.69 -4.87 -20.84
N MET A 249 -10.01 -4.20 -19.74
CA MET A 249 -9.40 -2.96 -19.33
C MET A 249 -8.58 -3.12 -18.06
N GLU A 250 -7.35 -2.61 -18.09
CA GLU A 250 -6.49 -2.49 -16.92
C GLU A 250 -6.27 -1.02 -16.57
N ILE A 251 -6.46 -0.68 -15.33
CA ILE A 251 -6.22 0.67 -14.79
C ILE A 251 -5.15 0.57 -13.72
N GLU A 252 -4.09 1.35 -13.85
CA GLU A 252 -3.06 1.49 -12.82
C GLU A 252 -3.22 2.80 -12.09
N LEU A 253 -3.47 2.74 -10.79
CA LEU A 253 -3.48 3.90 -9.89
C LEU A 253 -2.14 3.96 -9.15
N ILE A 254 -1.33 4.95 -9.50
CA ILE A 254 0.02 5.12 -8.96
C ILE A 254 0.02 6.19 -7.89
N GLY A 255 0.60 5.88 -6.74
CA GLY A 255 0.76 6.84 -5.64
C GLY A 255 1.02 6.14 -4.30
N PRO A 256 1.44 6.88 -3.28
CA PRO A 256 1.78 6.32 -1.99
C PRO A 256 0.56 5.64 -1.31
N PRO A 257 0.81 4.73 -0.36
CA PRO A 257 -0.26 4.19 0.48
C PRO A 257 -1.07 5.31 1.14
N GLY A 258 -2.40 5.19 1.17
CA GLY A 258 -3.28 6.21 1.75
C GLY A 258 -3.63 7.38 0.83
N ALA A 259 -3.11 7.46 -0.39
CA ALA A 259 -3.41 8.53 -1.35
C ALA A 259 -4.89 8.57 -1.83
N GLY A 260 -5.70 7.57 -1.46
CA GLY A 260 -7.11 7.53 -1.86
C GLY A 260 -7.36 6.69 -3.12
N LYS A 261 -6.40 5.87 -3.55
CA LYS A 261 -6.52 4.98 -4.74
C LYS A 261 -7.78 4.12 -4.68
N ARG A 262 -8.05 3.46 -3.53
CA ARG A 262 -9.25 2.66 -3.31
C ARG A 262 -10.54 3.48 -3.44
N THR A 263 -10.56 4.69 -2.89
CA THR A 263 -11.73 5.57 -2.97
C THR A 263 -12.00 6.02 -4.40
N LEU A 264 -10.96 6.38 -5.14
CA LEU A 264 -11.07 6.74 -6.56
C LEU A 264 -11.57 5.56 -7.42
N ALA A 265 -11.03 4.36 -7.19
CA ALA A 265 -11.51 3.15 -7.86
C ALA A 265 -12.98 2.85 -7.52
N GLY A 266 -13.38 3.02 -6.25
CA GLY A 266 -14.78 2.89 -5.83
C GLY A 266 -15.70 3.93 -6.46
N GLN A 267 -15.24 5.18 -6.62
CA GLN A 267 -15.99 6.24 -7.31
C GLN A 267 -16.13 5.94 -8.80
N LEU A 268 -15.11 5.38 -9.44
CA LEU A 268 -15.21 4.89 -10.81
C LEU A 268 -16.24 3.76 -10.90
N ALA A 269 -16.18 2.77 -10.01
CA ALA A 269 -17.15 1.67 -9.99
C ALA A 269 -18.58 2.19 -9.80
N ALA A 270 -18.80 3.10 -8.83
CA ALA A 270 -20.09 3.74 -8.60
C ALA A 270 -20.61 4.53 -9.82
N ALA A 271 -19.73 5.26 -10.51
CA ALA A 271 -20.09 5.99 -11.73
C ALA A 271 -20.50 5.05 -12.89
N LEU A 272 -20.04 3.79 -12.85
CA LEU A 272 -20.43 2.73 -13.79
C LEU A 272 -21.62 1.89 -13.30
N GLY A 273 -22.24 2.25 -12.16
CA GLY A 273 -23.34 1.49 -11.55
C GLY A 273 -22.90 0.13 -11.00
N ARG A 274 -21.62 -0.02 -10.62
CA ARG A 274 -21.02 -1.27 -10.13
C ARG A 274 -20.47 -1.10 -8.71
N ASP A 275 -20.26 -2.21 -8.03
CA ASP A 275 -19.50 -2.27 -6.78
C ASP A 275 -18.01 -2.48 -7.04
N LEU A 276 -17.16 -2.24 -6.03
CA LEU A 276 -15.73 -2.50 -6.07
C LEU A 276 -15.42 -3.78 -5.30
N LEU A 277 -14.90 -4.79 -5.99
CA LEU A 277 -14.38 -6.00 -5.36
C LEU A 277 -12.89 -5.82 -5.08
N ILE A 278 -12.53 -5.84 -3.82
CA ILE A 278 -11.17 -5.57 -3.35
C ILE A 278 -10.50 -6.89 -2.98
N GLY A 279 -9.39 -7.21 -3.62
CA GLY A 279 -8.49 -8.29 -3.26
C GLY A 279 -7.16 -7.76 -2.71
N ASP A 280 -6.67 -8.36 -1.65
CA ASP A 280 -5.35 -8.06 -1.08
C ASP A 280 -4.28 -8.90 -1.77
N ALA A 281 -3.48 -8.29 -2.66
CA ALA A 281 -2.43 -8.99 -3.40
C ALA A 281 -1.32 -9.50 -2.47
N ALA A 282 -1.03 -8.81 -1.37
CA ALA A 282 -0.04 -9.27 -0.40
C ALA A 282 -0.48 -10.58 0.26
N ALA A 283 -1.74 -10.71 0.64
CA ALA A 283 -2.27 -11.91 1.29
C ALA A 283 -2.50 -13.07 0.30
N LEU A 284 -2.94 -12.77 -0.92
CA LEU A 284 -3.39 -13.79 -1.87
C LEU A 284 -2.32 -14.23 -2.86
N LEU A 285 -1.35 -13.35 -3.21
CA LEU A 285 -0.43 -13.57 -4.33
C LEU A 285 1.04 -13.53 -3.91
N THR A 286 1.42 -12.59 -3.01
CA THR A 286 2.81 -12.45 -2.56
C THR A 286 3.15 -13.61 -1.63
N ASP A 287 4.37 -14.15 -1.72
CA ASP A 287 4.87 -15.27 -0.91
C ASP A 287 4.07 -16.59 -1.04
N LYS A 288 3.24 -16.69 -2.08
CA LYS A 288 2.55 -17.93 -2.44
C LYS A 288 3.27 -18.64 -3.59
N PRO A 289 3.17 -19.98 -3.67
CA PRO A 289 3.61 -20.70 -4.86
C PRO A 289 2.94 -20.10 -6.12
N PRO A 290 3.66 -19.94 -7.23
CA PRO A 290 3.12 -19.28 -8.44
C PRO A 290 1.80 -19.88 -8.94
N GLU A 291 1.63 -21.20 -8.80
CA GLU A 291 0.40 -21.91 -9.18
C GLU A 291 -0.78 -21.49 -8.28
N THR A 292 -0.57 -21.46 -6.95
CA THR A 292 -1.60 -21.02 -5.99
C THR A 292 -1.95 -19.55 -6.19
N ALA A 293 -0.96 -18.69 -6.41
CA ALA A 293 -1.18 -17.28 -6.69
C ALA A 293 -1.99 -17.06 -7.96
N ALA A 294 -1.68 -17.82 -9.04
CA ALA A 294 -2.44 -17.79 -10.30
C ALA A 294 -3.89 -18.25 -10.10
N VAL A 295 -4.10 -19.29 -9.31
CA VAL A 295 -5.45 -19.77 -8.96
C VAL A 295 -6.23 -18.69 -8.21
N ASN A 296 -5.65 -18.05 -7.22
CA ASN A 296 -6.31 -16.98 -6.45
C ASN A 296 -6.64 -15.76 -7.32
N ALA A 297 -5.76 -15.41 -8.27
CA ALA A 297 -6.04 -14.34 -9.22
C ALA A 297 -7.25 -14.66 -10.12
N VAL A 298 -7.35 -15.91 -10.61
CA VAL A 298 -8.50 -16.39 -11.39
C VAL A 298 -9.78 -16.39 -10.54
N ARG A 299 -9.72 -16.85 -9.29
CA ARG A 299 -10.88 -16.86 -8.37
C ARG A 299 -11.43 -15.46 -8.12
N LEU A 300 -10.56 -14.45 -7.90
CA LEU A 300 -11.01 -13.07 -7.75
C LEU A 300 -11.65 -12.54 -9.04
N ALA A 301 -11.04 -12.78 -10.20
CA ALA A 301 -11.58 -12.36 -11.48
C ALA A 301 -12.94 -13.02 -11.77
N ARG A 302 -13.07 -14.32 -11.47
CA ARG A 302 -14.34 -15.07 -11.52
C ARG A 302 -15.41 -14.42 -10.65
N MET A 303 -15.07 -14.11 -9.39
CA MET A 303 -15.99 -13.45 -8.47
C MET A 303 -16.39 -12.06 -8.98
N ALA A 304 -15.43 -11.25 -9.46
CA ALA A 304 -15.72 -9.93 -10.02
C ALA A 304 -16.69 -9.99 -11.19
N ARG A 305 -16.53 -10.98 -12.08
CA ARG A 305 -17.42 -11.20 -13.22
C ARG A 305 -18.81 -11.62 -12.76
N ALA A 306 -18.89 -12.57 -11.81
CA ALA A 306 -20.16 -13.08 -11.30
C ALA A 306 -21.03 -12.01 -10.63
N VAL A 307 -20.42 -11.12 -9.84
CA VAL A 307 -21.13 -10.02 -9.17
C VAL A 307 -21.13 -8.70 -9.96
N ARG A 308 -20.63 -8.72 -11.20
CA ARG A 308 -20.52 -7.53 -12.09
C ARG A 308 -19.84 -6.35 -11.44
N SER A 309 -18.78 -6.58 -10.67
CA SER A 309 -18.01 -5.56 -9.99
C SER A 309 -16.75 -5.19 -10.76
N VAL A 310 -16.16 -4.04 -10.37
CA VAL A 310 -14.79 -3.68 -10.77
C VAL A 310 -13.83 -4.41 -9.84
N ALA A 311 -12.88 -5.16 -10.39
CA ALA A 311 -11.84 -5.83 -9.61
C ALA A 311 -10.75 -4.84 -9.20
N TYR A 312 -10.39 -4.78 -7.92
CA TYR A 312 -9.34 -3.92 -7.40
C TYR A 312 -8.32 -4.74 -6.61
N TRP A 313 -7.07 -4.70 -7.05
CA TRP A 313 -5.96 -5.34 -6.37
C TRP A 313 -5.20 -4.32 -5.53
N ARG A 314 -5.32 -4.44 -4.21
CA ARG A 314 -4.56 -3.64 -3.25
C ARG A 314 -3.12 -4.14 -3.18
N SER A 315 -2.13 -3.25 -3.14
CA SER A 315 -0.71 -3.58 -3.00
C SER A 315 -0.21 -4.55 -4.10
N ALA A 316 -0.47 -4.19 -5.36
CA ALA A 316 -0.17 -5.04 -6.51
C ALA A 316 1.32 -5.04 -6.93
N ASP A 317 2.19 -4.33 -6.20
CA ASP A 317 3.62 -4.31 -6.46
C ASP A 317 4.29 -5.62 -6.02
N GLY A 318 5.37 -6.01 -6.71
CA GLY A 318 6.15 -7.20 -6.36
C GLY A 318 5.54 -8.54 -6.82
N VAL A 319 4.32 -8.58 -7.34
CA VAL A 319 3.69 -9.80 -7.86
C VAL A 319 4.25 -10.14 -9.24
N ALA A 320 4.65 -11.39 -9.44
CA ALA A 320 5.23 -11.86 -10.68
C ALA A 320 4.26 -11.69 -11.88
N PRO A 321 4.75 -11.23 -13.06
CA PRO A 321 3.91 -11.03 -14.24
C PRO A 321 3.16 -12.28 -14.70
N ALA A 322 3.70 -13.47 -14.47
CA ALA A 322 3.08 -14.74 -14.81
C ALA A 322 1.76 -14.96 -14.06
N VAL A 323 1.65 -14.49 -12.81
CA VAL A 323 0.42 -14.59 -12.01
C VAL A 323 -0.70 -13.75 -12.63
N TRP A 324 -0.38 -12.52 -13.03
CA TRP A 324 -1.35 -11.64 -13.70
C TRP A 324 -1.81 -12.20 -15.06
N LYS A 325 -0.90 -12.89 -15.76
CA LYS A 325 -1.21 -13.52 -17.04
C LYS A 325 -2.34 -14.57 -16.92
N ALA A 326 -2.40 -15.28 -15.80
CA ALA A 326 -3.40 -16.34 -15.59
C ALA A 326 -4.85 -15.82 -15.50
N ALA A 327 -5.04 -14.61 -14.94
CA ALA A 327 -6.37 -14.00 -14.79
C ALA A 327 -6.66 -12.89 -15.83
N ARG A 328 -5.75 -12.73 -16.79
CA ARG A 328 -5.86 -11.66 -17.79
C ARG A 328 -7.11 -11.81 -18.65
N GLY A 329 -7.83 -10.71 -18.81
CA GLY A 329 -9.05 -10.66 -19.62
C GLY A 329 -10.26 -11.35 -19.00
N MET A 330 -10.13 -11.91 -17.80
CA MET A 330 -11.24 -12.62 -17.14
C MET A 330 -12.22 -11.65 -16.47
N ALA A 331 -11.78 -10.51 -16.00
CA ALA A 331 -12.66 -9.43 -15.54
C ALA A 331 -12.68 -8.28 -16.56
N ASP A 332 -13.83 -7.61 -16.72
CA ASP A 332 -13.99 -6.49 -17.66
C ASP A 332 -13.05 -5.34 -17.34
N ILE A 333 -12.98 -4.98 -16.07
CA ILE A 333 -12.18 -3.86 -15.55
C ILE A 333 -11.40 -4.34 -14.33
N VAL A 334 -10.08 -4.22 -14.41
CA VAL A 334 -9.17 -4.49 -13.30
C VAL A 334 -8.40 -3.24 -12.95
N VAL A 335 -8.40 -2.88 -11.68
CA VAL A 335 -7.66 -1.73 -11.14
C VAL A 335 -6.53 -2.23 -10.24
N TYR A 336 -5.32 -1.81 -10.54
CA TYR A 336 -4.12 -2.13 -9.76
C TYR A 336 -3.71 -0.94 -8.91
N ASP A 337 -3.57 -1.15 -7.61
CA ASP A 337 -2.97 -0.22 -6.66
C ASP A 337 -1.47 -0.46 -6.62
N ARG A 338 -0.70 0.51 -7.14
CA ARG A 338 0.75 0.41 -7.29
C ARG A 338 1.45 1.68 -6.81
N ASP A 339 2.70 1.52 -6.41
CA ASP A 339 3.59 2.65 -6.14
C ASP A 339 4.39 3.04 -7.40
N VAL A 340 4.67 2.06 -8.27
CA VAL A 340 5.41 2.24 -9.53
C VAL A 340 4.63 1.62 -10.70
N PRO A 341 4.59 2.25 -11.88
CA PRO A 341 3.92 1.67 -13.03
C PRO A 341 4.60 0.39 -13.50
N ALA A 342 3.81 -0.56 -13.99
CA ALA A 342 4.36 -1.77 -14.60
C ALA A 342 5.12 -1.42 -15.89
N ALA A 343 6.23 -2.12 -16.14
CA ALA A 343 7.16 -1.81 -17.22
C ALA A 343 6.54 -1.91 -18.64
N THR A 344 5.60 -2.85 -18.85
CA THR A 344 4.98 -3.09 -20.15
C THR A 344 3.48 -3.32 -20.03
N ALA A 345 2.70 -2.79 -20.98
CA ALA A 345 1.32 -3.20 -21.16
C ALA A 345 1.28 -4.55 -21.89
N PRO A 346 0.41 -5.48 -21.49
CA PRO A 346 0.25 -6.73 -22.19
C PRO A 346 -0.51 -6.56 -23.52
N ASP A 347 -0.22 -7.40 -24.49
CA ASP A 347 -0.93 -7.40 -25.77
C ASP A 347 -2.43 -7.70 -25.58
N GLY A 348 -3.28 -7.03 -26.35
CA GLY A 348 -4.73 -7.24 -26.37
C GLY A 348 -5.50 -6.68 -25.18
N VAL A 349 -4.84 -5.93 -24.28
CA VAL A 349 -5.47 -5.27 -23.12
C VAL A 349 -5.34 -3.75 -23.25
N MET A 350 -6.44 -3.05 -23.03
CA MET A 350 -6.42 -1.59 -22.99
C MET A 350 -5.99 -1.11 -21.59
N ARG A 351 -4.89 -0.36 -21.50
CA ARG A 351 -4.34 0.10 -20.21
C ARG A 351 -4.35 1.62 -20.09
N GLN A 352 -4.79 2.09 -18.93
CA GLN A 352 -4.71 3.50 -18.51
C GLN A 352 -3.97 3.62 -17.19
N THR A 353 -2.91 4.42 -17.17
CA THR A 353 -2.16 4.73 -15.95
C THR A 353 -2.52 6.14 -15.46
N VAL A 354 -2.83 6.27 -14.17
CA VAL A 354 -3.12 7.54 -13.51
C VAL A 354 -2.24 7.69 -12.27
N ARG A 355 -1.44 8.76 -12.25
CA ARG A 355 -0.68 9.14 -11.05
C ARG A 355 -1.51 10.08 -10.19
N LEU A 356 -1.65 9.74 -8.91
CA LEU A 356 -2.29 10.60 -7.93
C LEU A 356 -1.26 11.55 -7.34
N ALA A 357 -1.36 12.82 -7.68
CA ALA A 357 -0.54 13.85 -7.09
C ALA A 357 -0.89 14.05 -5.61
N ALA A 358 0.06 14.59 -4.84
CA ALA A 358 -0.23 15.07 -3.48
C ALA A 358 -1.34 16.11 -3.54
N LEU A 359 -2.22 16.09 -2.52
CA LEU A 359 -3.30 17.08 -2.42
C LEU A 359 -2.72 18.48 -2.22
N SER A 360 -3.26 19.46 -2.93
CA SER A 360 -2.98 20.86 -2.64
C SER A 360 -3.43 21.24 -1.21
N SER A 361 -2.90 22.30 -0.65
CA SER A 361 -3.30 22.84 0.66
C SER A 361 -4.82 23.07 0.71
N ALA A 362 -5.40 23.68 -0.33
CA ALA A 362 -6.84 23.90 -0.44
C ALA A 362 -7.64 22.59 -0.43
N ALA A 363 -7.19 21.55 -1.14
CA ALA A 363 -7.84 20.25 -1.16
C ALA A 363 -7.75 19.53 0.19
N ARG A 364 -6.61 19.63 0.91
CA ARG A 364 -6.45 19.09 2.26
C ARG A 364 -7.39 19.75 3.25
N LEU A 365 -7.49 21.09 3.22
CA LEU A 365 -8.41 21.85 4.06
C LEU A 365 -9.89 21.54 3.73
N ALA A 366 -10.23 21.39 2.46
CA ALA A 366 -11.58 20.99 2.04
C ALA A 366 -11.93 19.59 2.54
N LEU A 367 -11.01 18.66 2.48
CA LEU A 367 -11.19 17.31 3.03
C LEU A 367 -11.37 17.34 4.55
N TRP A 368 -10.55 18.12 5.26
CA TRP A 368 -10.69 18.29 6.72
C TRP A 368 -12.07 18.80 7.12
N ARG A 369 -12.54 19.88 6.49
CA ARG A 369 -13.88 20.47 6.77
C ARG A 369 -15.03 19.49 6.56
N ARG A 370 -14.83 18.47 5.73
CA ARG A 370 -15.83 17.41 5.49
C ARG A 370 -15.77 16.31 6.55
N LEU A 371 -14.62 16.09 7.14
CA LEU A 371 -14.36 15.01 8.12
C LEU A 371 -14.47 15.48 9.57
N SER A 372 -14.29 16.78 9.84
CA SER A 372 -14.34 17.37 11.17
C SER A 372 -15.03 18.72 11.15
N ALA A 373 -15.82 18.99 12.21
CA ALA A 373 -16.41 20.31 12.46
C ALA A 373 -15.38 21.28 13.06
N GLU A 374 -14.28 20.77 13.61
CA GLU A 374 -13.23 21.57 14.24
C GLU A 374 -12.41 22.33 13.19
N PRO A 375 -11.85 23.52 13.56
CA PRO A 375 -10.94 24.24 12.68
C PRO A 375 -9.74 23.38 12.28
N ALA A 376 -9.32 23.52 11.04
CA ALA A 376 -8.17 22.76 10.56
C ALA A 376 -6.88 23.25 11.27
N PRO A 377 -6.15 22.39 11.97
CA PRO A 377 -4.89 22.77 12.58
C PRO A 377 -3.83 23.07 11.50
N ALA A 378 -2.84 23.88 11.84
CA ALA A 378 -1.78 24.30 10.92
C ALA A 378 -1.08 23.10 10.25
N GLN A 379 -0.89 22.01 10.99
CA GLN A 379 -0.26 20.79 10.52
C GLN A 379 -0.98 20.16 9.30
N VAL A 380 -2.30 20.28 9.21
CA VAL A 380 -3.08 19.76 8.05
C VAL A 380 -2.83 20.61 6.81
N ARG A 381 -2.64 21.91 6.99
CA ARG A 381 -2.32 22.83 5.88
C ARG A 381 -0.87 22.66 5.44
N ASP A 382 0.05 22.61 6.38
CA ASP A 382 1.47 22.79 6.13
C ASP A 382 2.22 21.47 5.86
N ARG A 383 1.67 20.31 6.28
CA ARG A 383 2.21 18.98 5.99
C ARG A 383 1.58 18.39 4.74
N LEU A 384 2.34 17.63 3.96
CA LEU A 384 1.83 16.91 2.79
C LEU A 384 1.12 15.61 3.21
N LEU A 385 0.10 15.75 4.05
CA LEU A 385 -0.71 14.64 4.50
C LEU A 385 -1.53 14.06 3.34
N ASN A 386 -1.57 12.75 3.27
CA ASN A 386 -2.44 12.04 2.34
C ASN A 386 -3.88 11.94 2.90
N PRO A 387 -4.88 11.57 2.09
CA PRO A 387 -6.27 11.48 2.53
C PRO A 387 -6.50 10.59 3.76
N ALA A 388 -5.80 9.47 3.89
CA ALA A 388 -5.95 8.57 5.03
C ALA A 388 -5.37 9.17 6.33
N GLU A 389 -4.25 9.87 6.21
CA GLU A 389 -3.62 10.59 7.33
C GLU A 389 -4.51 11.74 7.82
N ILE A 390 -5.11 12.50 6.90
CA ILE A 390 -6.09 13.56 7.23
C ILE A 390 -7.30 12.95 7.93
N ALA A 391 -7.82 11.83 7.44
CA ALA A 391 -8.95 11.16 8.07
C ALA A 391 -8.62 10.62 9.48
N ALA A 392 -7.40 10.12 9.68
CA ALA A 392 -6.92 9.70 11.01
C ALA A 392 -6.79 10.89 11.97
N ALA A 393 -6.23 12.01 11.50
CA ALA A 393 -6.12 13.24 12.27
C ALA A 393 -7.49 13.83 12.62
N ALA A 394 -8.45 13.81 11.67
CA ALA A 394 -9.81 14.29 11.91
C ALA A 394 -10.55 13.45 12.96
N ARG A 395 -10.35 12.14 12.99
CA ARG A 395 -10.87 11.28 14.08
C ARG A 395 -10.22 11.61 15.42
N ALA A 396 -8.93 11.91 15.43
CA ALA A 396 -8.21 12.30 16.64
C ALA A 396 -8.63 13.68 17.16
N ALA A 397 -9.20 14.56 16.33
CA ALA A 397 -9.67 15.89 16.75
C ALA A 397 -10.73 15.84 17.86
N GLN A 398 -11.51 14.76 17.90
CA GLN A 398 -12.48 14.54 19.01
C GLN A 398 -11.80 14.34 20.37
N LEU A 399 -10.53 13.99 20.39
CA LEU A 399 -9.72 13.77 21.60
C LEU A 399 -8.84 14.97 21.98
N GLY A 400 -8.92 16.07 21.22
CA GLY A 400 -8.19 17.30 21.44
C GLY A 400 -6.95 17.48 20.56
N GLU A 401 -6.36 18.68 20.63
CA GLU A 401 -5.27 19.12 19.76
C GLU A 401 -4.00 18.26 19.88
N ALA A 402 -3.64 17.85 21.10
CA ALA A 402 -2.49 16.97 21.33
C ALA A 402 -2.64 15.62 20.62
N ALA A 403 -3.85 15.07 20.55
CA ALA A 403 -4.13 13.82 19.84
C ALA A 403 -4.01 13.99 18.31
N VAL A 404 -4.42 15.15 17.78
CA VAL A 404 -4.22 15.49 16.36
C VAL A 404 -2.74 15.58 16.02
N GLN A 405 -1.98 16.29 16.83
CA GLN A 405 -0.53 16.40 16.66
C GLN A 405 0.13 15.00 16.67
N GLN A 406 -0.26 14.17 17.64
CA GLN A 406 0.25 12.80 17.73
C GLN A 406 -0.15 11.94 16.52
N ALA A 407 -1.38 12.06 16.01
CA ALA A 407 -1.83 11.35 14.82
C ALA A 407 -1.02 11.78 13.58
N CYS A 408 -0.78 13.08 13.41
CA CYS A 408 0.06 13.61 12.35
C CYS A 408 1.53 13.17 12.46
N ARG A 409 2.06 13.00 13.68
CA ARG A 409 3.42 12.49 13.90
C ARG A 409 3.55 10.99 13.62
N ARG A 410 2.59 10.18 14.07
CA ARG A 410 2.59 8.72 13.85
C ARG A 410 2.48 8.34 12.37
N ALA A 411 1.79 9.14 11.59
CA ALA A 411 1.66 8.94 10.14
C ALA A 411 3.00 9.06 9.39
N LEU A 412 4.01 9.71 10.03
CA LEU A 412 5.27 10.09 9.42
C LEU A 412 6.44 9.62 10.30
N GLN A 413 6.71 8.31 10.29
CA GLN A 413 7.91 7.78 10.95
C GLN A 413 9.15 8.03 10.08
N PRO A 414 10.30 8.46 10.67
CA PRO A 414 11.53 8.64 9.93
C PRO A 414 11.97 7.30 9.31
N PRO A 415 12.30 7.26 8.01
CA PRO A 415 12.54 6.03 7.28
C PRO A 415 13.92 5.42 7.50
N SER A 416 14.80 6.07 8.26
CA SER A 416 16.21 5.73 8.32
C SER A 416 16.86 6.14 9.64
N GLU A 417 17.82 5.33 10.10
CA GLU A 417 18.73 5.68 11.22
C GLU A 417 19.60 6.91 10.94
N LEU A 418 19.65 7.37 9.68
CA LEU A 418 20.37 8.58 9.29
C LEU A 418 19.70 9.86 9.81
N LEU A 419 18.43 9.82 10.19
CA LEU A 419 17.67 10.93 10.73
C LEU A 419 17.57 10.82 12.25
N GLN A 420 18.23 11.72 12.97
CA GLN A 420 18.18 11.80 14.42
C GLN A 420 17.34 13.00 14.84
N PRO A 421 16.27 12.81 15.62
CA PRO A 421 15.50 13.93 16.13
C PRO A 421 16.37 14.77 17.07
N LEU A 422 16.38 16.07 16.87
CA LEU A 422 17.15 17.00 17.69
C LEU A 422 16.18 17.82 18.57
N PRO A 423 16.24 17.71 19.91
CA PRO A 423 15.41 18.52 20.79
C PRO A 423 15.65 20.02 20.61
N CYS A 424 14.59 20.81 20.67
CA CYS A 424 14.65 22.28 20.54
C CYS A 424 14.25 22.97 21.85
N PRO A 425 15.11 22.92 22.90
CA PRO A 425 14.78 23.46 24.21
C PRO A 425 14.91 24.98 24.28
N TYR A 426 15.66 25.58 23.34
CA TYR A 426 16.02 26.99 23.39
C TYR A 426 14.91 27.89 22.83
N GLU A 427 14.78 29.07 23.47
CA GLU A 427 13.89 30.15 23.04
C GLU A 427 14.67 31.23 22.26
N ARG A 428 13.93 32.16 21.67
CA ARG A 428 14.54 33.26 20.91
C ARG A 428 15.43 34.12 21.78
N SER A 429 15.06 34.30 23.06
CA SER A 429 15.83 35.05 24.09
C SER A 429 17.18 34.45 24.44
N ASP A 430 17.34 33.13 24.19
CA ASP A 430 18.59 32.40 24.46
C ASP A 430 19.63 32.62 23.37
N LEU A 431 19.22 33.14 22.20
CA LEU A 431 20.07 33.29 21.03
C LEU A 431 20.58 34.73 20.91
N VAL A 432 21.86 34.97 21.24
CA VAL A 432 22.53 36.26 21.12
C VAL A 432 23.41 36.24 19.85
N LEU A 433 23.10 37.08 18.90
CA LEU A 433 23.79 37.19 17.59
C LEU A 433 24.10 38.65 17.29
N ALA A 434 25.08 38.86 16.40
CA ALA A 434 25.34 40.17 15.83
C ALA A 434 24.09 40.69 15.07
N PRO A 435 23.82 42.01 15.04
CA PRO A 435 22.59 42.58 14.48
C PRO A 435 22.33 42.17 13.03
N ASP A 436 23.38 42.06 12.22
CA ASP A 436 23.25 41.63 10.80
C ASP A 436 22.87 40.18 10.66
N THR A 437 23.49 39.28 11.42
CA THR A 437 23.17 37.88 11.47
C THR A 437 21.74 37.67 12.00
N GLN A 438 21.35 38.45 13.02
CA GLN A 438 20.02 38.45 13.59
C GLN A 438 18.95 38.79 12.54
N ARG A 439 19.16 39.86 11.74
CA ARG A 439 18.25 40.27 10.66
C ARG A 439 18.08 39.18 9.60
N GLN A 440 19.16 38.49 9.20
CA GLN A 440 19.10 37.41 8.25
C GLN A 440 18.35 36.19 8.79
N ILE A 441 18.47 35.87 10.07
CA ILE A 441 17.70 34.84 10.77
C ILE A 441 16.21 35.21 10.80
N ASP A 442 15.87 36.47 11.06
CA ASP A 442 14.49 36.95 11.07
C ASP A 442 13.87 36.91 9.68
N GLU A 443 14.63 37.27 8.65
CA GLU A 443 14.20 37.14 7.25
C GLU A 443 13.97 35.68 6.85
N PHE A 444 14.86 34.78 7.23
CA PHE A 444 14.70 33.34 7.01
C PHE A 444 13.41 32.84 7.65
N GLU A 445 13.16 33.17 8.92
CA GLU A 445 11.96 32.80 9.64
C GLU A 445 10.69 33.33 8.95
N GLN A 446 10.70 34.60 8.56
CA GLN A 446 9.58 35.23 7.86
C GLN A 446 9.28 34.52 6.52
N GLN A 447 10.30 34.26 5.72
CA GLN A 447 10.12 33.56 4.45
C GLN A 447 9.63 32.12 4.65
N ALA A 448 10.10 31.42 5.70
CA ALA A 448 9.63 30.08 6.03
C ALA A 448 8.15 30.06 6.42
N ARG A 449 7.67 31.04 7.18
CA ARG A 449 6.26 31.19 7.58
C ARG A 449 5.35 31.54 6.38
N LEU A 450 5.83 32.42 5.50
CA LEU A 450 5.00 32.98 4.42
C LEU A 450 5.12 32.21 3.09
N ARG A 451 5.91 31.14 3.02
CA ARG A 451 6.18 30.44 1.75
C ARG A 451 4.90 29.95 1.06
N TRP A 452 3.99 29.30 1.77
CA TRP A 452 2.75 28.77 1.20
C TRP A 452 1.78 29.88 0.79
N PRO A 453 1.48 30.89 1.62
CA PRO A 453 0.71 32.06 1.19
C PRO A 453 1.26 32.73 -0.07
N VAL A 454 2.58 32.88 -0.19
CA VAL A 454 3.18 33.52 -1.36
C VAL A 454 3.12 32.63 -2.59
N TYR A 455 3.46 31.35 -2.46
CA TYR A 455 3.47 30.44 -3.60
C TYR A 455 2.08 30.08 -4.07
N GLU A 456 1.17 29.67 -3.17
CA GLU A 456 -0.16 29.18 -3.51
C GLU A 456 -1.17 30.34 -3.65
N ASP A 457 -1.35 31.19 -2.62
CA ASP A 457 -2.41 32.20 -2.60
C ASP A 457 -2.11 33.37 -3.56
N TRP A 458 -0.84 33.79 -3.66
CA TRP A 458 -0.43 34.84 -4.57
C TRP A 458 -0.03 34.33 -5.97
N GLY A 459 0.07 33.00 -6.16
CA GLY A 459 0.34 32.36 -7.45
C GLY A 459 1.79 32.48 -7.93
N PHE A 460 2.75 32.78 -7.05
CA PHE A 460 4.17 32.84 -7.40
C PHE A 460 4.78 31.46 -7.72
N GLU A 461 4.06 30.39 -7.48
CA GLU A 461 4.43 29.02 -7.82
C GLU A 461 4.88 28.86 -9.28
N ARG A 462 4.27 29.58 -10.21
CA ARG A 462 4.61 29.56 -11.63
C ARG A 462 6.04 30.03 -11.95
N LEU A 463 6.63 30.84 -11.06
CA LEU A 463 8.00 31.36 -11.23
C LEU A 463 9.05 30.37 -10.70
N VAL A 464 8.64 29.46 -9.81
CA VAL A 464 9.53 28.49 -9.16
C VAL A 464 8.87 27.11 -9.28
N PRO A 465 8.96 26.47 -10.47
CA PRO A 465 8.32 25.17 -10.69
C PRO A 465 8.95 24.04 -9.87
N LEU A 466 10.22 24.19 -9.47
CA LEU A 466 10.99 23.27 -8.64
C LEU A 466 11.69 24.03 -7.53
N GLY A 467 11.99 23.35 -6.38
CA GLY A 467 12.77 23.94 -5.32
C GLY A 467 12.05 25.05 -4.54
N LYS A 468 10.79 24.84 -4.18
CA LYS A 468 9.99 25.76 -3.35
C LYS A 468 10.46 25.82 -1.90
N GLY A 469 11.51 25.09 -1.56
CA GLY A 469 12.06 25.02 -0.22
C GLY A 469 12.89 26.24 0.17
N ILE A 470 13.24 26.27 1.43
CA ILE A 470 14.17 27.26 1.98
C ILE A 470 15.43 26.56 2.45
N THR A 471 16.51 26.83 1.73
CA THR A 471 17.82 26.26 2.01
C THR A 471 18.77 27.35 2.51
N ALA A 472 19.43 27.11 3.63
CA ALA A 472 20.37 28.03 4.24
C ALA A 472 21.72 27.36 4.51
N LEU A 473 22.79 28.12 4.35
CA LEU A 473 24.10 27.79 4.88
C LEU A 473 24.39 28.66 6.10
N PHE A 474 24.65 28.02 7.25
CA PHE A 474 25.15 28.63 8.46
C PHE A 474 26.66 28.42 8.51
N ALA A 475 27.41 29.46 8.25
CA ALA A 475 28.85 29.39 8.16
C ALA A 475 29.50 30.16 9.36
N GLY A 476 30.54 29.61 9.95
CA GLY A 476 31.27 30.27 11.03
C GLY A 476 32.06 29.29 11.89
N ALA A 477 32.88 29.78 12.76
CA ALA A 477 33.73 28.99 13.67
C ALA A 477 32.89 28.04 14.56
N SER A 478 33.54 27.05 15.15
CA SER A 478 32.87 26.18 16.15
C SER A 478 32.46 27.00 17.37
N GLY A 479 31.30 26.70 17.95
CA GLY A 479 30.83 27.33 19.18
C GLY A 479 30.17 28.70 19.05
N VAL A 480 29.93 29.20 17.82
CA VAL A 480 29.26 30.50 17.57
C VAL A 480 27.72 30.43 17.53
N GLY A 481 27.11 29.25 17.76
CA GLY A 481 25.67 29.13 17.93
C GLY A 481 24.90 28.64 16.70
N LYS A 482 25.54 28.12 15.63
CA LYS A 482 24.88 27.63 14.40
C LYS A 482 23.78 26.60 14.66
N THR A 483 24.09 25.52 15.38
CA THR A 483 23.14 24.44 15.71
C THR A 483 22.04 24.96 16.64
N MET A 484 22.37 25.84 17.58
CA MET A 484 21.38 26.48 18.46
C MET A 484 20.42 27.39 17.69
N ALA A 485 20.89 28.12 16.69
CA ALA A 485 20.04 28.93 15.82
C ALA A 485 19.06 28.06 15.02
N ALA A 486 19.49 26.89 14.52
CA ALA A 486 18.60 25.93 13.87
C ALA A 486 17.52 25.41 14.83
N GLN A 487 17.87 25.13 16.10
CA GLN A 487 16.91 24.69 17.13
C GLN A 487 15.91 25.79 17.50
N VAL A 488 16.35 27.04 17.64
CA VAL A 488 15.48 28.19 17.90
C VAL A 488 14.53 28.43 16.74
N LEU A 489 15.02 28.37 15.49
CA LEU A 489 14.20 28.51 14.29
C LEU A 489 13.16 27.41 14.17
N ALA A 490 13.54 26.15 14.41
CA ALA A 490 12.61 25.02 14.35
C ALA A 490 11.48 25.21 15.39
N ARG A 491 11.81 25.61 16.62
CA ARG A 491 10.83 25.93 17.66
C ARG A 491 9.94 27.11 17.28
N ALA A 492 10.50 28.20 16.77
CA ALA A 492 9.75 29.38 16.35
C ALA A 492 8.78 29.09 15.19
N LEU A 493 9.13 28.16 14.33
CA LEU A 493 8.30 27.71 13.20
C LEU A 493 7.34 26.58 13.56
N ASP A 494 7.34 26.09 14.79
CA ASP A 494 6.59 24.89 15.26
C ASP A 494 6.90 23.65 14.41
N LEU A 495 8.19 23.46 14.07
CA LEU A 495 8.68 22.33 13.29
C LEU A 495 9.54 21.40 14.15
N GLU A 496 9.47 20.12 13.84
CA GLU A 496 10.45 19.17 14.36
C GLU A 496 11.78 19.35 13.61
N LEU A 497 12.88 19.28 14.35
CA LEU A 497 14.24 19.35 13.79
C LEU A 497 14.86 17.97 13.76
N TYR A 498 15.37 17.59 12.60
CA TYR A 498 16.13 16.35 12.44
C TYR A 498 17.56 16.67 11.99
N ARG A 499 18.53 16.02 12.62
CA ARG A 499 19.93 16.05 12.18
C ARG A 499 20.20 14.85 11.28
N VAL A 500 20.84 15.09 10.14
CA VAL A 500 21.33 14.03 9.24
C VAL A 500 22.77 13.68 9.63
N ASP A 501 23.02 12.40 9.87
CA ASP A 501 24.36 11.87 10.05
C ASP A 501 25.03 11.66 8.68
N LEU A 502 25.82 12.66 8.27
CA LEU A 502 26.53 12.64 7.00
C LEU A 502 27.69 11.64 6.98
N ALA A 503 28.29 11.33 8.12
CA ALA A 503 29.36 10.32 8.22
C ALA A 503 28.82 8.91 7.94
N GLY A 504 27.60 8.64 8.37
CA GLY A 504 26.89 7.38 8.04
C GLY A 504 26.44 7.27 6.60
N VAL A 505 26.35 8.40 5.87
CA VAL A 505 25.95 8.45 4.46
C VAL A 505 27.11 7.99 3.57
N VAL A 506 28.33 8.44 3.82
CA VAL A 506 29.51 8.23 2.93
C VAL A 506 30.12 6.81 3.06
N ASN A 507 29.84 6.06 4.11
CA ASN A 507 30.58 4.85 4.45
C ASN A 507 30.01 3.50 4.04
N LYS A 508 28.90 3.40 3.28
CA LYS A 508 28.30 2.10 2.91
C LYS A 508 27.76 2.06 1.47
N TYR A 509 28.25 1.09 0.72
CA TYR A 509 27.74 0.53 -0.55
C TYR A 509 27.12 1.48 -1.59
N ILE A 510 27.75 1.51 -2.77
CA ILE A 510 27.35 2.24 -3.98
C ILE A 510 25.88 1.97 -4.35
N GLY A 511 25.08 3.03 -4.56
CA GLY A 511 23.67 2.96 -4.96
C GLY A 511 22.66 2.85 -3.80
N GLU A 512 23.05 2.41 -2.60
CA GLU A 512 22.16 2.46 -1.41
C GLU A 512 22.08 3.86 -0.82
N THR A 513 23.14 4.62 -0.91
CA THR A 513 23.25 5.98 -0.39
C THR A 513 22.26 6.93 -1.06
N GLU A 514 22.18 6.90 -2.40
CA GLU A 514 21.21 7.70 -3.16
C GLU A 514 19.77 7.39 -2.79
N LYS A 515 19.44 6.09 -2.63
CA LYS A 515 18.12 5.63 -2.24
C LYS A 515 17.75 6.10 -0.83
N ARG A 516 18.70 6.04 0.11
CA ARG A 516 18.50 6.48 1.50
C ARG A 516 18.37 7.99 1.60
N LEU A 517 19.22 8.76 0.89
CA LEU A 517 19.09 10.22 0.83
C LEU A 517 17.76 10.62 0.22
N LYS A 518 17.32 9.97 -0.86
CA LYS A 518 15.98 10.19 -1.41
C LYS A 518 14.89 10.00 -0.36
N GLN A 519 14.94 8.91 0.39
CA GLN A 519 13.96 8.64 1.45
C GLN A 519 13.98 9.72 2.55
N VAL A 520 15.17 10.20 2.92
CA VAL A 520 15.33 11.31 3.87
C VAL A 520 14.64 12.58 3.37
N PHE A 521 14.94 13.01 2.14
CA PHE A 521 14.33 14.21 1.57
C PHE A 521 12.81 14.07 1.39
N ASP A 522 12.36 12.94 0.84
CA ASP A 522 10.93 12.67 0.64
C ASP A 522 10.17 12.66 1.99
N PHE A 523 10.77 12.13 3.06
CA PHE A 523 10.23 12.22 4.41
C PHE A 523 10.16 13.67 4.91
N CYS A 524 11.25 14.42 4.81
CA CYS A 524 11.32 15.79 5.30
C CYS A 524 10.32 16.72 4.59
N GLU A 525 10.11 16.52 3.28
CA GLU A 525 9.08 17.24 2.52
C GLU A 525 7.67 16.88 2.97
N ARG A 526 7.37 15.59 3.10
CA ARG A 526 6.05 15.11 3.51
C ARG A 526 5.70 15.53 4.93
N ALA A 527 6.65 15.36 5.84
CA ALA A 527 6.48 15.68 7.26
C ALA A 527 6.52 17.18 7.55
N ASN A 528 6.96 18.00 6.61
CA ASN A 528 7.24 19.41 6.79
C ASN A 528 8.09 19.63 8.04
N VAL A 529 9.22 18.95 8.12
CA VAL A 529 10.20 19.07 9.20
C VAL A 529 11.39 19.87 8.72
N MET A 530 12.12 20.47 9.66
CA MET A 530 13.38 21.13 9.37
C MET A 530 14.51 20.12 9.44
N VAL A 531 15.38 20.11 8.45
CA VAL A 531 16.54 19.21 8.41
C VAL A 531 17.83 20.00 8.57
N LEU A 532 18.69 19.52 9.46
CA LEU A 532 20.03 20.07 9.72
C LEU A 532 21.09 19.10 9.23
N PHE A 533 21.87 19.52 8.27
CA PHE A 533 23.11 18.87 7.86
C PHE A 533 24.26 19.50 8.62
N ASP A 534 24.68 18.89 9.71
CA ASP A 534 25.78 19.38 10.53
C ASP A 534 27.13 18.89 9.97
N GLU A 535 28.20 19.68 10.17
CA GLU A 535 29.54 19.38 9.65
C GLU A 535 29.56 19.15 8.12
N ALA A 536 28.83 19.98 7.37
CA ALA A 536 28.69 19.86 5.93
C ALA A 536 30.04 19.94 5.17
N ASP A 537 31.09 20.47 5.81
CA ASP A 537 32.46 20.48 5.31
C ASP A 537 33.03 19.06 5.08
N ALA A 538 32.54 18.05 5.79
CA ALA A 538 32.93 16.65 5.54
C ALA A 538 32.52 16.14 4.15
N LEU A 539 31.43 16.67 3.60
CA LEU A 539 30.95 16.31 2.26
C LEU A 539 31.51 17.21 1.16
N PHE A 540 31.74 18.48 1.44
CA PHE A 540 32.04 19.50 0.42
C PHE A 540 33.50 19.93 0.40
N GLY A 541 34.39 19.25 1.11
CA GLY A 541 35.83 19.46 1.03
C GLY A 541 36.32 19.40 -0.42
N GLN A 542 37.31 20.23 -0.76
CA GLN A 542 37.82 20.43 -2.13
C GLN A 542 37.79 19.15 -2.95
N ARG A 543 37.19 19.24 -4.15
CA ARG A 543 37.27 18.17 -5.16
C ARG A 543 38.71 17.72 -5.27
N THR A 544 39.08 16.67 -4.57
CA THR A 544 40.39 16.05 -4.67
C THR A 544 40.56 15.60 -6.12
N GLN A 545 41.72 15.95 -6.71
CA GLN A 545 42.06 15.41 -8.03
C GLN A 545 41.92 13.92 -7.96
N VAL A 546 41.04 13.36 -8.79
CA VAL A 546 40.69 11.95 -8.85
C VAL A 546 41.96 11.12 -8.93
N LYS A 547 42.35 10.48 -7.83
CA LYS A 547 43.50 9.56 -7.80
C LYS A 547 43.06 8.10 -7.77
N ASP A 548 41.84 7.82 -7.25
CA ASP A 548 41.30 6.47 -7.13
C ASP A 548 39.81 6.39 -7.49
N ALA A 549 39.31 5.17 -7.74
CA ALA A 549 37.89 4.91 -8.02
C ALA A 549 36.98 5.39 -6.89
N HIS A 550 37.43 5.35 -5.64
CA HIS A 550 36.70 5.82 -4.45
C HIS A 550 36.39 7.31 -4.50
N ASP A 551 37.31 8.14 -5.00
CA ASP A 551 37.13 9.58 -5.13
C ASP A 551 36.05 9.97 -6.19
N ARG A 552 35.88 9.13 -7.23
CA ARG A 552 34.84 9.32 -8.25
C ARG A 552 33.45 9.11 -7.66
N PHE A 553 33.29 8.12 -6.82
CA PHE A 553 31.97 7.79 -6.23
C PHE A 553 31.55 8.83 -5.19
N ALA A 554 32.44 9.31 -4.35
CA ALA A 554 32.15 10.38 -3.41
C ALA A 554 31.67 11.66 -4.13
N ASN A 555 32.24 11.99 -5.28
CA ASN A 555 31.79 13.14 -6.08
C ASN A 555 30.37 12.95 -6.67
N ILE A 556 30.00 11.73 -7.07
CA ILE A 556 28.65 11.42 -7.59
C ILE A 556 27.59 11.56 -6.48
N GLU A 557 27.89 11.09 -5.27
CA GLU A 557 26.97 11.21 -4.13
C GLU A 557 26.74 12.67 -3.72
N ILE A 558 27.79 13.47 -3.77
CA ILE A 558 27.71 14.92 -3.52
C ILE A 558 26.87 15.61 -4.60
N ASP A 559 27.10 15.31 -5.87
CA ASP A 559 26.33 15.90 -6.97
C ASP A 559 24.84 15.51 -6.87
N TYR A 560 24.53 14.28 -6.46
CA TYR A 560 23.15 13.84 -6.19
C TYR A 560 22.51 14.62 -5.03
N LEU A 561 23.23 14.78 -3.91
CA LEU A 561 22.75 15.57 -2.76
C LEU A 561 22.43 17.01 -3.20
N LEU A 562 23.32 17.63 -3.95
CA LEU A 562 23.16 18.99 -4.48
C LEU A 562 21.94 19.11 -5.38
N GLN A 563 21.75 18.16 -6.28
CA GLN A 563 20.59 18.11 -7.18
C GLN A 563 19.28 17.94 -6.37
N ARG A 564 19.27 17.08 -5.36
CA ARG A 564 18.09 16.90 -4.50
C ARG A 564 17.78 18.15 -3.66
N MET A 565 18.80 18.85 -3.18
CA MET A 565 18.61 20.11 -2.46
C MET A 565 18.01 21.22 -3.33
N GLU A 566 18.35 21.27 -4.61
CA GLU A 566 17.73 22.21 -5.56
C GLU A 566 16.24 21.96 -5.77
N GLN A 567 15.86 20.68 -5.76
CA GLN A 567 14.46 20.24 -5.94
C GLN A 567 13.67 20.25 -4.65
N PHE A 568 14.36 20.37 -3.50
CA PHE A 568 13.77 20.24 -2.19
C PHE A 568 12.74 21.33 -1.91
N SER A 569 11.57 20.93 -1.45
CA SER A 569 10.46 21.84 -1.13
C SER A 569 10.29 22.07 0.39
N GLY A 570 11.15 21.48 1.23
CA GLY A 570 11.16 21.62 2.66
C GLY A 570 12.08 22.75 3.18
N ILE A 571 12.45 22.68 4.45
CA ILE A 571 13.39 23.61 5.08
C ILE A 571 14.67 22.85 5.44
N ALA A 572 15.80 23.29 4.88
CA ALA A 572 17.10 22.67 5.13
C ALA A 572 18.14 23.69 5.54
N VAL A 573 18.88 23.37 6.58
CA VAL A 573 20.03 24.15 7.07
C VAL A 573 21.28 23.30 6.98
N LEU A 574 22.32 23.84 6.36
CA LEU A 574 23.65 23.26 6.38
C LEU A 574 24.51 24.06 7.34
N ALA A 575 25.21 23.42 8.23
CA ALA A 575 26.17 24.07 9.12
C ALA A 575 27.59 23.66 8.73
N THR A 576 28.48 24.65 8.60
CA THR A 576 29.90 24.41 8.28
C THR A 576 30.81 25.30 9.12
N ASN A 577 31.99 24.78 9.40
CA ASN A 577 33.07 25.54 10.00
C ASN A 577 34.03 26.13 8.95
N ARG A 578 33.91 25.70 7.68
CA ARG A 578 34.85 25.97 6.57
C ARG A 578 34.14 26.47 5.32
N LYS A 579 33.58 27.69 5.38
CA LYS A 579 32.87 28.29 4.23
C LYS A 579 33.71 28.35 2.94
N ASN A 580 35.03 28.59 3.07
CA ASN A 580 35.93 28.75 1.96
C ASN A 580 36.22 27.45 1.18
N ASP A 581 35.95 26.30 1.79
CA ASP A 581 36.15 24.99 1.17
C ASP A 581 34.97 24.57 0.30
N LEU A 582 33.85 25.32 0.36
CA LEU A 582 32.64 25.04 -0.39
C LEU A 582 32.73 25.56 -1.83
N ASP A 583 32.21 24.79 -2.78
CA ASP A 583 32.15 25.17 -4.19
C ASP A 583 31.25 26.40 -4.37
N LYS A 584 31.73 27.40 -5.10
CA LYS A 584 30.96 28.62 -5.44
C LYS A 584 29.69 28.35 -6.23
N ALA A 585 29.66 27.27 -7.04
CA ALA A 585 28.47 26.87 -7.78
C ALA A 585 27.39 26.31 -6.83
N PHE A 586 27.81 25.65 -5.75
CA PHE A 586 26.90 25.19 -4.69
C PHE A 586 26.30 26.39 -3.90
N MET A 587 27.11 27.33 -3.48
CA MET A 587 26.63 28.49 -2.73
C MET A 587 25.56 29.31 -3.48
N ARG A 588 25.63 29.37 -4.82
CA ARG A 588 24.63 30.06 -5.66
C ARG A 588 23.26 29.39 -5.67
N ARG A 589 23.20 28.12 -5.27
CA ARG A 589 21.96 27.32 -5.21
C ARG A 589 21.23 27.43 -3.89
N LEU A 590 21.91 27.99 -2.88
CA LEU A 590 21.34 28.23 -1.55
C LEU A 590 20.62 29.57 -1.51
N ARG A 591 19.47 29.61 -0.87
CA ARG A 591 18.65 30.81 -0.78
C ARG A 591 19.22 31.80 0.24
N PHE A 592 19.81 31.29 1.33
CA PHE A 592 20.43 32.10 2.38
C PHE A 592 21.87 31.67 2.64
N LEU A 593 22.75 32.67 2.80
CA LEU A 593 24.13 32.48 3.24
C LEU A 593 24.31 33.33 4.50
N ILE A 594 24.25 32.71 5.67
CA ILE A 594 24.27 33.40 6.97
C ILE A 594 25.60 33.15 7.64
N ASP A 595 26.36 34.22 7.84
CA ASP A 595 27.66 34.18 8.51
C ASP A 595 27.50 34.39 9.99
N PHE A 596 27.93 33.40 10.77
CA PHE A 596 28.00 33.46 12.22
C PHE A 596 29.40 33.93 12.65
N LEU A 597 29.51 35.20 12.93
CA LEU A 597 30.77 35.80 13.38
C LEU A 597 31.01 35.52 14.87
N PRO A 598 32.27 35.49 15.33
CA PRO A 598 32.57 35.49 16.75
C PRO A 598 31.88 36.66 17.45
N PRO A 599 31.36 36.50 18.67
CA PRO A 599 30.60 37.55 19.34
C PRO A 599 31.47 38.76 19.68
N GLY A 600 30.96 39.96 19.39
CA GLY A 600 31.55 41.22 19.83
C GLY A 600 31.37 41.47 21.33
N PRO A 601 31.86 42.60 21.83
CA PRO A 601 31.76 42.92 23.27
C PRO A 601 30.31 42.97 23.79
N GLU A 602 29.38 43.52 23.02
CA GLU A 602 27.97 43.61 23.38
C GLU A 602 27.30 42.23 23.42
N GLU A 603 27.56 41.42 22.43
CA GLU A 603 27.05 40.05 22.37
C GLU A 603 27.66 39.19 23.50
N ARG A 604 28.97 39.32 23.77
CA ARG A 604 29.59 38.61 24.88
C ARG A 604 28.99 39.00 26.23
N LEU A 605 28.69 40.30 26.45
CA LEU A 605 27.97 40.75 27.63
C LEU A 605 26.62 40.04 27.78
N GLY A 606 25.85 39.99 26.68
CA GLY A 606 24.58 39.29 26.66
C GLY A 606 24.73 37.79 26.97
N LEU A 607 25.71 37.14 26.35
CA LEU A 607 26.01 35.70 26.59
C LEU A 607 26.43 35.42 28.03
N TRP A 608 27.26 36.26 28.63
CA TRP A 608 27.65 36.11 30.02
C TRP A 608 26.44 36.25 30.96
N ARG A 609 25.57 37.25 30.72
CA ARG A 609 24.34 37.44 31.52
C ARG A 609 23.35 36.29 31.39
N LEU A 610 23.28 35.65 30.23
CA LEU A 610 22.46 34.46 30.03
C LEU A 610 23.06 33.21 30.69
N ALA A 611 24.38 33.06 30.65
CA ALA A 611 25.08 31.91 31.19
C ALA A 611 25.23 31.91 32.72
N LEU A 612 25.34 33.10 33.33
CA LEU A 612 25.46 33.29 34.77
C LEU A 612 24.11 33.73 35.34
N LEU A 613 23.36 32.79 35.88
CA LEU A 613 22.05 33.05 36.49
C LEU A 613 22.22 33.84 37.78
N PRO A 614 21.50 34.97 37.99
CA PRO A 614 21.61 35.74 39.22
C PRO A 614 21.01 35.02 40.43
N HIS A 615 19.96 34.20 40.22
CA HIS A 615 19.27 33.48 41.27
C HIS A 615 19.04 32.02 40.90
N SER A 616 19.04 31.15 41.91
CA SER A 616 18.59 29.75 41.74
C SER A 616 17.06 29.69 41.59
N PRO A 617 16.51 28.57 41.14
CA PRO A 617 15.05 28.32 41.12
C PRO A 617 14.40 28.47 42.51
N SER A 618 15.19 28.29 43.61
CA SER A 618 14.74 28.48 44.99
C SER A 618 14.88 29.93 45.49
N GLY A 619 15.36 30.87 44.64
CA GLY A 619 15.51 32.27 44.96
C GLY A 619 16.84 32.63 45.68
N GLU A 620 17.77 31.68 45.79
CA GLU A 620 19.10 31.94 46.37
C GLU A 620 19.94 32.78 45.40
N GLU A 621 20.60 33.83 45.89
CA GLU A 621 21.50 34.65 45.07
C GLU A 621 22.79 33.88 44.77
N LEU A 622 23.10 33.75 43.50
CA LEU A 622 24.19 32.87 43.00
C LEU A 622 25.47 33.63 42.68
N LEU A 623 25.39 34.96 42.42
CA LEU A 623 26.51 35.74 41.95
C LEU A 623 27.08 36.59 43.09
N ASP A 624 28.41 36.71 43.15
CA ASP A 624 29.15 37.72 43.92
C ASP A 624 29.61 38.81 42.94
N ASP A 625 30.29 39.82 43.40
CA ASP A 625 30.72 40.95 42.59
C ASP A 625 31.36 40.53 41.25
N ILE A 626 30.64 40.75 40.12
CA ILE A 626 31.04 40.38 38.78
C ILE A 626 31.36 41.60 37.93
N ASP A 627 32.60 41.67 37.45
CA ASP A 627 33.01 42.70 36.50
C ASP A 627 32.57 42.32 35.06
N TRP A 628 31.34 42.72 34.72
CA TRP A 628 30.73 42.41 33.41
C TRP A 628 31.47 43.07 32.25
N SER A 629 32.07 44.26 32.44
CA SER A 629 32.80 44.98 31.41
C SER A 629 34.09 44.26 31.07
N PHE A 630 34.81 43.83 32.10
CA PHE A 630 36.01 43.01 31.92
C PHE A 630 35.73 41.70 31.17
N LEU A 631 34.69 40.97 31.56
CA LEU A 631 34.29 39.72 30.90
C LEU A 631 33.92 39.95 29.42
N ALA A 632 33.26 41.06 29.12
CA ALA A 632 32.81 41.38 27.78
C ALA A 632 33.92 41.91 26.87
N GLU A 633 34.77 42.82 27.37
CA GLU A 633 35.74 43.50 26.54
C GLU A 633 37.09 42.79 26.42
N LYS A 634 37.57 42.21 27.52
CA LYS A 634 38.94 41.65 27.61
C LYS A 634 39.01 40.15 27.24
N LEU A 635 37.89 39.43 27.33
CA LEU A 635 37.88 38.00 27.08
C LEU A 635 37.22 37.71 25.73
N THR A 636 38.02 37.44 24.69
CA THR A 636 37.53 37.10 23.34
C THR A 636 37.20 35.60 23.29
N LEU A 637 35.98 35.25 23.74
CA LEU A 637 35.49 33.88 23.84
C LEU A 637 34.29 33.67 22.94
N THR A 638 34.10 32.43 22.46
CA THR A 638 32.87 32.03 21.77
C THR A 638 31.75 31.80 22.75
N GLY A 639 30.49 31.70 22.25
CA GLY A 639 29.34 31.39 23.09
C GLY A 639 29.45 30.03 23.79
N ALA A 640 30.06 29.03 23.15
CA ALA A 640 30.32 27.73 23.77
C ALA A 640 31.36 27.83 24.91
N ASP A 641 32.43 28.60 24.72
CA ASP A 641 33.44 28.79 25.72
C ASP A 641 32.89 29.53 26.96
N ILE A 642 32.08 30.57 26.73
CA ILE A 642 31.39 31.31 27.80
C ILE A 642 30.49 30.38 28.61
N LYS A 643 29.68 29.57 27.94
CA LYS A 643 28.79 28.60 28.58
C LYS A 643 29.58 27.59 29.43
N GLN A 644 30.68 27.02 28.90
CA GLN A 644 31.51 26.06 29.60
C GLN A 644 32.22 26.70 30.79
N ALA A 645 32.72 27.94 30.65
CA ALA A 645 33.36 28.68 31.72
C ALA A 645 32.38 29.03 32.85
N ALA A 646 31.16 29.46 32.48
CA ALA A 646 30.12 29.79 33.47
C ALA A 646 29.68 28.55 34.26
N LEU A 647 29.42 27.42 33.54
CA LEU A 647 29.06 26.16 34.18
C LEU A 647 30.18 25.63 35.09
N GLY A 648 31.43 25.68 34.62
CA GLY A 648 32.58 25.31 35.43
C GLY A 648 32.75 26.17 36.67
N ALA A 649 32.55 27.49 36.55
CA ALA A 649 32.61 28.42 37.68
C ALA A 649 31.50 28.11 38.70
N ALA A 650 30.30 27.75 38.26
CA ALA A 650 29.22 27.35 39.15
C ALA A 650 29.56 26.08 39.95
N PHE A 651 30.17 25.06 39.29
CA PHE A 651 30.63 23.84 39.99
C PHE A 651 31.74 24.15 41.03
N LEU A 652 32.69 25.02 40.69
CA LEU A 652 33.75 25.39 41.62
C LEU A 652 33.16 26.11 42.83
N ALA A 653 32.36 27.17 42.63
CA ALA A 653 31.74 27.93 43.66
C ALA A 653 30.85 27.07 44.58
N ARG A 654 30.08 26.16 44.02
CA ARG A 654 29.22 25.22 44.77
C ARG A 654 30.06 24.25 45.61
N GLY A 655 31.18 23.77 45.05
CA GLY A 655 32.12 22.90 45.75
C GLY A 655 32.81 23.60 46.94
N GLU A 656 33.03 24.93 46.84
CA GLU A 656 33.57 25.78 47.90
C GLU A 656 32.50 26.31 48.88
N GLY A 657 31.20 26.08 48.59
CA GLY A 657 30.09 26.54 49.41
C GLY A 657 29.90 28.07 49.39
N CYS A 658 30.31 28.77 48.33
CA CYS A 658 30.23 30.20 48.16
C CYS A 658 29.52 30.59 46.85
N ARG A 659 29.26 31.90 46.66
CA ARG A 659 28.70 32.46 45.41
C ARG A 659 29.76 32.44 44.31
N ILE A 660 29.27 32.52 43.06
CA ILE A 660 30.12 32.55 41.86
C ILE A 660 30.77 33.98 41.81
N GLY A 661 32.06 34.06 41.99
CA GLY A 661 32.82 35.30 41.86
C GLY A 661 33.82 35.24 40.70
N MET A 662 34.44 36.38 40.41
CA MET A 662 35.42 36.53 39.31
C MET A 662 36.55 35.48 39.34
N ARG A 663 37.06 35.10 40.54
CA ARG A 663 38.10 34.06 40.68
C ARG A 663 37.70 32.72 40.05
N HIS A 664 36.45 32.28 40.24
CA HIS A 664 35.96 31.02 39.71
C HIS A 664 35.85 31.09 38.19
N ILE A 665 35.31 32.23 37.67
CA ILE A 665 35.15 32.45 36.23
C ILE A 665 36.52 32.47 35.55
N LEU A 666 37.46 33.23 36.06
CA LEU A 666 38.81 33.35 35.48
C LEU A 666 39.58 32.04 35.52
N ALA A 667 39.42 31.22 36.55
CA ALA A 667 40.02 29.91 36.63
C ALA A 667 39.48 28.97 35.49
N CYS A 668 38.18 29.03 35.25
CA CYS A 668 37.55 28.25 34.16
C CYS A 668 37.89 28.81 32.78
N VAL A 669 37.89 30.11 32.58
CA VAL A 669 38.28 30.77 31.33
C VAL A 669 39.73 30.40 30.95
N ARG A 670 40.67 30.42 31.91
CA ARG A 670 42.07 29.97 31.65
C ARG A 670 42.11 28.55 31.11
N ARG A 671 41.31 27.65 31.69
CA ARG A 671 41.23 26.25 31.27
C ARG A 671 40.69 26.14 29.86
N GLU A 672 39.63 26.89 29.50
CA GLU A 672 39.05 26.87 28.15
C GLU A 672 40.03 27.47 27.14
N MET A 673 40.67 28.60 27.43
CA MET A 673 41.68 29.20 26.54
C MET A 673 42.91 28.30 26.32
N THR A 674 43.32 27.54 27.33
CA THR A 674 44.43 26.57 27.20
C THR A 674 44.07 25.47 26.19
N LYS A 675 42.82 25.04 26.11
CA LYS A 675 42.36 24.06 25.10
C LYS A 675 42.53 24.58 23.65
N HIS A 676 42.41 25.89 23.47
CA HIS A 676 42.62 26.57 22.17
C HIS A 676 44.08 26.97 21.91
N GLY A 677 45.01 26.57 22.76
CA GLY A 677 46.45 26.91 22.61
C GLY A 677 46.78 28.38 22.93
N VAL A 678 45.83 29.12 23.50
CA VAL A 678 46.01 30.54 23.90
C VAL A 678 46.41 30.59 25.35
N VAL A 679 47.61 31.10 25.64
CA VAL A 679 48.07 31.33 27.01
C VAL A 679 47.73 32.77 27.42
N LEU A 680 46.89 32.95 28.42
CA LEU A 680 46.63 34.25 29.03
C LEU A 680 47.94 34.77 29.63
N ARG A 681 48.43 35.93 29.14
CA ARG A 681 49.62 36.58 29.71
C ARG A 681 49.37 36.90 31.19
N ALA A 682 50.38 36.70 31.98
CA ALA A 682 50.35 36.86 33.44
C ALA A 682 49.98 38.27 33.94
N SER A 683 49.87 39.28 33.06
CA SER A 683 49.50 40.66 33.36
C SER A 683 48.07 40.90 33.88
N LEU A 684 47.19 39.86 33.79
CA LEU A 684 45.83 39.89 34.39
C LEU A 684 45.83 39.46 35.90
N LYS A 685 47.02 39.35 36.51
CA LYS A 685 47.16 38.87 37.89
C LYS A 685 47.09 39.92 38.98
N GLU A 686 47.12 41.21 38.65
CA GLU A 686 47.38 42.25 39.67
C GLU A 686 46.49 43.49 39.60
N GLU A 687 45.25 43.36 39.12
CA GLU A 687 44.28 44.44 39.45
C GLU A 687 43.04 43.81 40.11
N ARG A 688 43.24 43.39 41.35
CA ARG A 688 42.45 43.39 42.57
C ARG A 688 42.95 42.39 43.60
#